data_414976e9ba26f1c7ff62a565ae9e3b0d
#
_entry.id   414976e9ba26f1c7ff62a565ae9e3b0d
#
_cell.length_a   1.000
_cell.length_b   1.000
_cell.length_c   1.000
_cell.angle_alpha   90.00
_cell.angle_beta   90.00
_cell.angle_gamma   90.00
#
_symmetry.space_group_name_H-M   'P 1'
#
loop_
_entity.id
_entity.type
_entity.pdbx_description
1 polymer ?
#
loop_
_entity_poly.entity_id
_entity_poly.type
_entity_poly.pdbx_seq_one_letter_code
_entity_poly.pdbx_strand_id
1 'polypeptide(L)'
;MVADPFRWLEDLESTEVARWAAAQQGRTEAFLARLPRREVFRSLLAQAWDHPRAEVPFQRGERWFQERNTGLQDHDVLYVASSPGEPGRALVDPNTFSEDGTVSVNQYSVSPGGRLVAYALSTAGSDWLTWRVRDVATGSDLPDTIRWSKFANAAWAGDGSGFYYTRSEQPPPGQELTAATGPTSVMFHHLGSAQVDDEVVYDCAEHPDWEPGVEVTEDGRYLVVTVNIGTAPEARVDVMDLERPAAGFAPLVEGFVCRAEVVCNVGEDFWFLTDAAAPRCRLVRSRPGRATPGTWQEVVPEQPEVLVGVANCGGRLACHYLRDASSAVVLHDLDGRRVGELAVPGLSSLSQVYSAAGAVGRHDAALAHFNVRSFTSPGRIWQWDTATGRTSPLPLVGAPAGAGAEGEAGEGEGDEGAELVTERAMVEVAGLGRVPLFLTHRRDVQPDGDTPALLWGYGGFNIPITPMYSPWAALFARLGGLSAVAVLPGGGEYGREWYDAGRLAQKQNVFDAFSECARWLTASGWSRPARIAVNGGSNGGLLVAACLVQHPELFGAAVPEVGVLDMLRFHLFTIGWAWKSDFGDPVDPEQYRWLRSYSPVHNIRPGTRYPPVMVVTADHDDRVVPAHSFKFAAALQQQEVRGSAGPVLLRVEASAGHGHGMPTSKLVAERADVLAFLDWAVGPLERRPLAEVTN
;
A
#
# COMPACT_ATOMS: atom_id res chain seq x y z
N MET A 1 27.34 -16.61 -17.31
CA MET A 1 26.36 -17.35 -16.49
C MET A 1 26.72 -17.12 -15.03
N VAL A 2 25.74 -16.73 -14.20
CA VAL A 2 25.89 -16.63 -12.74
C VAL A 2 25.41 -17.97 -12.16
N ALA A 3 26.17 -18.53 -11.22
CA ALA A 3 25.75 -19.76 -10.53
C ALA A 3 24.55 -19.45 -9.63
N ASP A 4 23.55 -20.31 -9.68
CA ASP A 4 22.36 -20.25 -8.85
C ASP A 4 22.15 -21.63 -8.20
N PRO A 5 22.83 -21.89 -7.08
CA PRO A 5 22.77 -23.21 -6.42
C PRO A 5 21.43 -23.46 -5.73
N PHE A 6 20.60 -22.44 -5.58
CA PHE A 6 19.30 -22.50 -4.92
C PHE A 6 18.13 -22.44 -5.90
N ARG A 7 18.36 -22.63 -7.20
CA ARG A 7 17.31 -22.59 -8.21
C ARG A 7 16.19 -23.59 -7.96
N TRP A 8 16.47 -24.71 -7.36
CA TRP A 8 15.49 -25.73 -7.03
C TRP A 8 14.40 -25.23 -6.06
N LEU A 9 14.66 -24.14 -5.29
CA LEU A 9 13.68 -23.50 -4.41
C LEU A 9 12.63 -22.68 -5.17
N GLU A 10 12.75 -22.56 -6.48
CA GLU A 10 11.73 -21.91 -7.34
C GLU A 10 10.56 -22.85 -7.69
N ASP A 11 10.73 -24.16 -7.54
CA ASP A 11 9.69 -25.16 -7.77
C ASP A 11 8.80 -25.30 -6.52
N LEU A 12 7.91 -24.30 -6.35
CA LEU A 12 7.07 -24.18 -5.15
C LEU A 12 6.07 -25.34 -5.00
N GLU A 13 5.74 -26.05 -6.09
CA GLU A 13 4.88 -27.24 -6.08
C GLU A 13 5.63 -28.51 -5.65
N SER A 14 6.96 -28.42 -5.56
CA SER A 14 7.80 -29.56 -5.20
C SER A 14 7.65 -29.95 -3.72
N THR A 15 7.47 -31.26 -3.48
CA THR A 15 7.48 -31.80 -2.11
C THR A 15 8.83 -31.62 -1.41
N GLU A 16 9.92 -31.43 -2.15
CA GLU A 16 11.24 -31.13 -1.62
C GLU A 16 11.28 -29.71 -1.05
N VAL A 17 10.78 -28.74 -1.80
CA VAL A 17 10.69 -27.34 -1.36
C VAL A 17 9.74 -27.20 -0.16
N ALA A 18 8.57 -27.85 -0.20
CA ALA A 18 7.63 -27.83 0.93
C ALA A 18 8.26 -28.40 2.21
N ARG A 19 9.00 -29.50 2.12
CA ARG A 19 9.74 -30.08 3.28
C ARG A 19 10.84 -29.16 3.78
N TRP A 20 11.57 -28.51 2.87
CA TRP A 20 12.61 -27.56 3.26
C TRP A 20 12.00 -26.34 3.97
N ALA A 21 10.94 -25.75 3.42
CA ALA A 21 10.24 -24.61 4.02
C ALA A 21 9.69 -24.95 5.41
N ALA A 22 9.06 -26.13 5.57
CA ALA A 22 8.58 -26.60 6.87
C ALA A 22 9.73 -26.81 7.88
N ALA A 23 10.88 -27.31 7.45
CA ALA A 23 12.06 -27.43 8.30
C ALA A 23 12.61 -26.08 8.74
N GLN A 24 12.61 -25.08 7.86
CA GLN A 24 13.00 -23.70 8.18
C GLN A 24 12.02 -23.04 9.17
N GLN A 25 10.73 -23.21 8.96
CA GLN A 25 9.71 -22.74 9.90
C GLN A 25 9.87 -23.39 11.27
N GLY A 26 10.10 -24.71 11.33
CA GLY A 26 10.37 -25.43 12.57
C GLY A 26 11.64 -24.94 13.30
N ARG A 27 12.70 -24.57 12.57
CA ARG A 27 13.90 -23.92 13.13
C ARG A 27 13.57 -22.56 13.73
N THR A 28 12.79 -21.74 13.02
CA THR A 28 12.37 -20.42 13.47
C THR A 28 11.51 -20.53 14.73
N GLU A 29 10.51 -21.39 14.73
CA GLU A 29 9.66 -21.64 15.92
C GLU A 29 10.47 -22.13 17.12
N ALA A 30 11.41 -23.05 16.92
CA ALA A 30 12.27 -23.54 18.00
C ALA A 30 13.18 -22.42 18.58
N PHE A 31 13.56 -21.44 17.76
CA PHE A 31 14.28 -20.25 18.24
C PHE A 31 13.35 -19.34 19.03
N LEU A 32 12.21 -18.93 18.45
CA LEU A 32 11.24 -18.01 19.03
C LEU A 32 10.64 -18.54 20.34
N ALA A 33 10.43 -19.85 20.45
CA ALA A 33 9.92 -20.49 21.66
C ALA A 33 10.84 -20.31 22.90
N ARG A 34 12.11 -19.95 22.69
CA ARG A 34 13.07 -19.68 23.78
C ARG A 34 13.04 -18.22 24.22
N LEU A 35 12.38 -17.35 23.48
CA LEU A 35 12.33 -15.91 23.77
C LEU A 35 11.24 -15.64 24.83
N PRO A 36 11.62 -15.21 26.03
CA PRO A 36 10.71 -15.18 27.18
C PRO A 36 9.58 -14.14 27.04
N ARG A 37 9.76 -13.13 26.19
CA ARG A 37 8.80 -12.02 26.03
C ARG A 37 7.87 -12.18 24.82
N ARG A 38 7.97 -13.26 24.05
CA ARG A 38 7.14 -13.49 22.84
C ARG A 38 5.65 -13.37 23.13
N GLU A 39 5.15 -14.06 24.17
CA GLU A 39 3.73 -14.04 24.56
C GLU A 39 3.31 -12.69 25.16
N VAL A 40 4.23 -12.01 25.84
CA VAL A 40 4.00 -10.65 26.32
C VAL A 40 3.77 -9.70 25.15
N PHE A 41 4.62 -9.74 24.13
CA PHE A 41 4.43 -8.93 22.91
C PHE A 41 3.14 -9.27 22.19
N ARG A 42 2.76 -10.55 22.11
CA ARG A 42 1.47 -10.96 21.55
C ARG A 42 0.29 -10.32 22.28
N SER A 43 0.31 -10.35 23.60
CA SER A 43 -0.73 -9.73 24.42
C SER A 43 -0.79 -8.21 24.24
N LEU A 44 0.36 -7.54 24.27
CA LEU A 44 0.44 -6.08 24.08
C LEU A 44 -0.01 -5.65 22.67
N LEU A 45 0.34 -6.43 21.65
CA LEU A 45 -0.10 -6.18 20.27
C LEU A 45 -1.61 -6.39 20.13
N ALA A 46 -2.16 -7.46 20.70
CA ALA A 46 -3.60 -7.67 20.71
C ALA A 46 -4.32 -6.47 21.35
N GLN A 47 -3.83 -5.95 22.47
CA GLN A 47 -4.37 -4.73 23.08
C GLN A 47 -4.20 -3.49 22.20
N ALA A 48 -3.06 -3.34 21.50
CA ALA A 48 -2.81 -2.22 20.60
C ALA A 48 -3.71 -2.27 19.36
N TRP A 49 -4.15 -3.44 18.92
CA TRP A 49 -5.10 -3.63 17.83
C TRP A 49 -6.57 -3.56 18.28
N ASP A 50 -6.85 -3.78 19.59
CA ASP A 50 -8.21 -3.85 20.12
C ASP A 50 -8.82 -2.46 20.34
N HIS A 51 -9.05 -1.77 19.23
CA HIS A 51 -9.79 -0.50 19.23
C HIS A 51 -10.68 -0.42 17.98
N PRO A 52 -11.87 0.20 18.10
CA PRO A 52 -12.73 0.45 16.95
C PRO A 52 -12.01 1.28 15.89
N ARG A 53 -12.15 0.88 14.62
CA ARG A 53 -11.63 1.62 13.47
C ARG A 53 -12.65 1.62 12.34
N ALA A 54 -12.60 2.63 11.49
CA ALA A 54 -13.46 2.73 10.34
C ALA A 54 -12.76 3.48 9.20
N GLU A 55 -13.11 3.14 7.97
CA GLU A 55 -12.76 3.91 6.79
C GLU A 55 -13.79 5.03 6.56
N VAL A 56 -13.48 5.91 5.62
CA VAL A 56 -14.32 7.06 5.29
C VAL A 56 -15.66 6.58 4.74
N PRO A 57 -16.82 7.08 5.25
CA PRO A 57 -18.13 6.72 4.72
C PRO A 57 -18.35 7.33 3.35
N PHE A 58 -19.09 6.63 2.49
CA PHE A 58 -19.50 7.11 1.18
C PHE A 58 -20.97 6.83 0.89
N GLN A 59 -21.56 7.63 0.01
CA GLN A 59 -22.99 7.55 -0.34
C GLN A 59 -23.19 6.95 -1.73
N ARG A 60 -24.20 6.05 -1.85
CA ARG A 60 -24.76 5.60 -3.12
C ARG A 60 -26.29 5.53 -3.01
N GLY A 61 -26.96 6.27 -3.90
CA GLY A 61 -28.40 6.53 -3.75
C GLY A 61 -28.68 7.22 -2.41
N GLU A 62 -29.64 6.69 -1.67
CA GLU A 62 -30.02 7.21 -0.34
C GLU A 62 -29.27 6.51 0.81
N ARG A 63 -28.32 5.62 0.52
CA ARG A 63 -27.64 4.80 1.51
C ARG A 63 -26.20 5.20 1.69
N TRP A 64 -25.72 5.02 2.94
CA TRP A 64 -24.33 5.23 3.34
C TRP A 64 -23.67 3.89 3.59
N PHE A 65 -22.44 3.76 3.13
CA PHE A 65 -21.62 2.57 3.26
C PHE A 65 -20.32 2.91 3.97
N GLN A 66 -19.84 2.01 4.82
CA GLN A 66 -18.60 2.22 5.56
C GLN A 66 -18.01 0.88 6.00
N GLU A 67 -16.72 0.69 5.78
CA GLU A 67 -15.97 -0.40 6.40
C GLU A 67 -15.67 -0.06 7.85
N ARG A 68 -15.84 -1.04 8.73
CA ARG A 68 -15.63 -0.90 10.17
C ARG A 68 -15.07 -2.19 10.76
N ASN A 69 -14.28 -2.03 11.82
CA ASN A 69 -13.83 -3.12 12.67
C ASN A 69 -14.02 -2.72 14.13
N THR A 70 -14.50 -3.63 14.93
CA THR A 70 -14.77 -3.36 16.36
C THR A 70 -13.54 -3.51 17.25
N GLY A 71 -12.41 -3.98 16.68
CA GLY A 71 -11.13 -4.19 17.35
C GLY A 71 -10.38 -5.40 16.79
N LEU A 72 -10.59 -6.57 17.37
CA LEU A 72 -9.89 -7.81 17.02
C LEU A 72 -10.58 -8.68 15.99
N GLN A 73 -11.61 -8.19 15.26
CA GLN A 73 -12.12 -8.92 14.12
C GLN A 73 -11.00 -9.14 13.10
N ASP A 74 -10.93 -10.33 12.52
CA ASP A 74 -9.89 -10.70 11.57
C ASP A 74 -9.93 -9.83 10.30
N HIS A 75 -11.16 -9.43 9.88
CA HIS A 75 -11.38 -8.58 8.71
C HIS A 75 -12.35 -7.44 9.02
N ASP A 76 -12.20 -6.35 8.30
CA ASP A 76 -13.14 -5.25 8.33
C ASP A 76 -14.47 -5.67 7.68
N VAL A 77 -15.58 -5.14 8.20
CA VAL A 77 -16.94 -5.48 7.77
C VAL A 77 -17.54 -4.28 7.05
N LEU A 78 -18.12 -4.48 5.87
CA LEU A 78 -18.86 -3.44 5.17
C LEU A 78 -20.26 -3.31 5.77
N TYR A 79 -20.57 -2.12 6.27
CA TYR A 79 -21.88 -1.75 6.82
C TYR A 79 -22.66 -0.88 5.84
N VAL A 80 -24.01 -0.94 5.96
CA VAL A 80 -24.95 -0.02 5.31
C VAL A 80 -25.83 0.66 6.33
N ALA A 81 -26.01 1.98 6.20
CA ALA A 81 -26.77 2.83 7.11
C ALA A 81 -27.61 3.85 6.33
N SER A 82 -28.50 4.59 7.01
CA SER A 82 -29.30 5.71 6.45
C SER A 82 -28.56 7.05 6.51
N SER A 83 -27.59 7.19 7.43
CA SER A 83 -26.73 8.37 7.51
C SER A 83 -25.34 8.02 7.98
N PRO A 84 -24.32 8.90 7.73
CA PRO A 84 -22.98 8.68 8.27
C PRO A 84 -22.98 8.78 9.79
N GLY A 85 -22.21 7.91 10.46
CA GLY A 85 -22.15 7.85 11.93
C GLY A 85 -23.25 7.04 12.60
N GLU A 86 -24.25 6.53 11.87
CA GLU A 86 -25.22 5.57 12.40
C GLU A 86 -24.64 4.14 12.44
N PRO A 87 -25.08 3.30 13.41
CA PRO A 87 -24.63 1.91 13.50
C PRO A 87 -24.88 1.12 12.21
N GLY A 88 -26.04 1.30 11.58
CA GLY A 88 -26.41 0.52 10.39
C GLY A 88 -26.48 -0.98 10.64
N ARG A 89 -26.38 -1.77 9.58
CA ARG A 89 -26.27 -3.24 9.63
C ARG A 89 -25.09 -3.74 8.82
N ALA A 90 -24.49 -4.84 9.24
CA ALA A 90 -23.48 -5.55 8.46
C ALA A 90 -24.09 -5.99 7.11
N LEU A 91 -23.39 -5.70 6.02
CA LEU A 91 -23.78 -6.05 4.66
C LEU A 91 -22.89 -7.15 4.10
N VAL A 92 -21.58 -6.98 4.19
CA VAL A 92 -20.60 -8.01 3.82
C VAL A 92 -19.67 -8.20 5.00
N ASP A 93 -19.71 -9.38 5.61
CA ASP A 93 -18.87 -9.74 6.76
C ASP A 93 -17.94 -10.90 6.40
N PRO A 94 -16.69 -10.61 6.06
CA PRO A 94 -15.72 -11.65 5.67
C PRO A 94 -15.41 -12.63 6.80
N ASN A 95 -15.59 -12.24 8.06
CA ASN A 95 -15.35 -13.11 9.22
C ASN A 95 -16.27 -14.33 9.27
N THR A 96 -17.30 -14.37 8.40
CA THR A 96 -18.24 -15.49 8.27
C THR A 96 -17.98 -16.40 7.08
N PHE A 97 -16.96 -16.09 6.23
CA PHE A 97 -16.74 -16.81 4.97
C PHE A 97 -15.87 -18.06 5.11
N SER A 98 -15.01 -18.10 6.11
CA SER A 98 -14.20 -19.27 6.45
C SER A 98 -13.97 -19.37 7.95
N GLU A 99 -13.78 -20.60 8.45
CA GLU A 99 -13.56 -20.84 9.90
C GLU A 99 -12.18 -20.33 10.36
N ASP A 100 -11.20 -20.29 9.46
CA ASP A 100 -9.81 -19.92 9.73
C ASP A 100 -9.48 -18.47 9.33
N GLY A 101 -10.48 -17.69 8.88
CA GLY A 101 -10.32 -16.31 8.45
C GLY A 101 -9.50 -16.13 7.18
N THR A 102 -9.23 -17.18 6.41
CA THR A 102 -8.37 -17.08 5.20
C THR A 102 -9.07 -16.53 3.97
N VAL A 103 -10.42 -16.37 4.00
CA VAL A 103 -11.17 -15.72 2.94
C VAL A 103 -11.49 -14.28 3.32
N SER A 104 -10.95 -13.36 2.56
CA SER A 104 -11.14 -11.91 2.77
C SER A 104 -11.86 -11.24 1.60
N VAL A 105 -12.39 -10.05 1.82
CA VAL A 105 -12.85 -9.15 0.75
C VAL A 105 -11.67 -8.23 0.38
N ASN A 106 -11.24 -8.31 -0.86
CA ASN A 106 -10.14 -7.52 -1.38
C ASN A 106 -10.62 -6.17 -1.94
N GLN A 107 -11.75 -6.21 -2.67
CA GLN A 107 -12.35 -5.05 -3.31
C GLN A 107 -13.87 -5.15 -3.23
N TYR A 108 -14.54 -4.00 -3.29
CA TYR A 108 -15.98 -3.94 -3.48
C TYR A 108 -16.39 -2.68 -4.23
N SER A 109 -17.53 -2.75 -4.90
CA SER A 109 -18.14 -1.63 -5.63
C SER A 109 -19.64 -1.65 -5.44
N VAL A 110 -20.22 -0.54 -5.03
CA VAL A 110 -21.66 -0.38 -4.82
C VAL A 110 -22.30 0.26 -6.06
N SER A 111 -23.39 -0.32 -6.54
CA SER A 111 -24.11 0.21 -7.70
C SER A 111 -24.60 1.65 -7.47
N PRO A 112 -24.77 2.49 -8.52
CA PRO A 112 -25.10 3.90 -8.38
C PRO A 112 -26.32 4.19 -7.50
N GLY A 113 -27.36 3.34 -7.61
CA GLY A 113 -28.58 3.44 -6.79
C GLY A 113 -28.47 2.82 -5.38
N GLY A 114 -27.33 2.27 -4.99
CA GLY A 114 -27.12 1.65 -3.67
C GLY A 114 -27.89 0.35 -3.47
N ARG A 115 -28.36 -0.31 -4.56
CA ARG A 115 -29.16 -1.54 -4.48
C ARG A 115 -28.34 -2.81 -4.42
N LEU A 116 -27.19 -2.83 -5.08
CA LEU A 116 -26.33 -3.99 -5.23
C LEU A 116 -24.90 -3.63 -4.81
N VAL A 117 -24.16 -4.61 -4.32
CA VAL A 117 -22.72 -4.52 -4.10
C VAL A 117 -22.05 -5.70 -4.80
N ALA A 118 -21.11 -5.40 -5.71
CA ALA A 118 -20.14 -6.37 -6.21
C ALA A 118 -18.97 -6.39 -5.23
N TYR A 119 -18.55 -7.58 -4.79
CA TYR A 119 -17.42 -7.72 -3.87
C TYR A 119 -16.53 -8.88 -4.30
N ALA A 120 -15.23 -8.68 -4.20
CA ALA A 120 -14.21 -9.60 -4.68
C ALA A 120 -13.58 -10.35 -3.51
N LEU A 121 -13.67 -11.66 -3.54
CA LEU A 121 -13.08 -12.56 -2.56
C LEU A 121 -11.65 -12.92 -2.96
N SER A 122 -10.75 -12.83 -1.99
CA SER A 122 -9.41 -13.39 -2.03
C SER A 122 -9.33 -14.57 -1.08
N THR A 123 -8.66 -15.65 -1.48
CA THR A 123 -8.42 -16.82 -0.64
C THR A 123 -6.95 -16.92 -0.28
N ALA A 124 -6.64 -17.11 0.99
CA ALA A 124 -5.29 -17.19 1.52
C ALA A 124 -4.40 -16.00 1.13
N GLY A 125 -5.00 -14.82 0.91
CA GLY A 125 -4.28 -13.59 0.53
C GLY A 125 -3.74 -13.56 -0.89
N SER A 126 -4.11 -14.52 -1.76
CA SER A 126 -3.78 -14.48 -3.19
C SER A 126 -4.36 -13.24 -3.87
N ASP A 127 -3.66 -12.73 -4.88
CA ASP A 127 -4.13 -11.61 -5.70
C ASP A 127 -5.23 -12.03 -6.70
N TRP A 128 -5.49 -13.33 -6.87
CA TRP A 128 -6.61 -13.82 -7.67
C TRP A 128 -7.95 -13.59 -6.98
N LEU A 129 -8.85 -12.93 -7.67
CA LEU A 129 -10.15 -12.50 -7.16
C LEU A 129 -11.30 -13.30 -7.76
N THR A 130 -12.31 -13.55 -6.92
CA THR A 130 -13.60 -14.07 -7.33
C THR A 130 -14.70 -13.09 -6.94
N TRP A 131 -15.33 -12.46 -7.93
CA TRP A 131 -16.43 -11.52 -7.71
C TRP A 131 -17.75 -12.23 -7.41
N ARG A 132 -18.49 -11.64 -6.49
CA ARG A 132 -19.85 -11.96 -6.11
C ARG A 132 -20.70 -10.71 -6.13
N VAL A 133 -22.02 -10.87 -6.24
CA VAL A 133 -22.96 -9.75 -6.18
C VAL A 133 -23.98 -10.00 -5.08
N ARG A 134 -24.22 -9.00 -4.22
CA ARG A 134 -25.16 -9.06 -3.12
C ARG A 134 -26.23 -7.99 -3.24
N ASP A 135 -27.49 -8.36 -3.02
CA ASP A 135 -28.59 -7.41 -2.88
C ASP A 135 -28.54 -6.73 -1.51
N VAL A 136 -28.44 -5.39 -1.53
CA VAL A 136 -28.28 -4.58 -0.32
C VAL A 136 -29.50 -4.64 0.58
N ALA A 137 -30.73 -4.78 0.07
CA ALA A 137 -31.92 -4.79 0.90
C ALA A 137 -32.09 -6.12 1.65
N THR A 138 -31.88 -7.24 0.95
CA THR A 138 -32.06 -8.58 1.50
C THR A 138 -30.83 -9.13 2.20
N GLY A 139 -29.63 -8.67 1.82
CA GLY A 139 -28.35 -9.22 2.26
C GLY A 139 -28.01 -10.56 1.61
N SER A 140 -28.75 -10.99 0.58
CA SER A 140 -28.56 -12.26 -0.11
C SER A 140 -27.72 -12.08 -1.36
N ASP A 141 -26.84 -13.06 -1.65
CA ASP A 141 -26.07 -13.09 -2.88
C ASP A 141 -26.93 -13.49 -4.07
N LEU A 142 -26.66 -12.86 -5.20
CA LEU A 142 -27.13 -13.29 -6.52
C LEU A 142 -26.29 -14.50 -7.00
N PRO A 143 -26.72 -15.21 -8.05
CA PRO A 143 -26.00 -16.38 -8.56
C PRO A 143 -24.68 -16.04 -9.26
N ASP A 144 -24.45 -14.77 -9.55
CA ASP A 144 -23.32 -14.29 -10.33
C ASP A 144 -21.99 -14.62 -9.64
N THR A 145 -21.07 -15.20 -10.41
CA THR A 145 -19.72 -15.56 -9.94
C THR A 145 -18.74 -15.36 -11.07
N ILE A 146 -17.81 -14.41 -10.88
CA ILE A 146 -16.80 -14.04 -11.89
C ILE A 146 -15.41 -14.32 -11.32
N ARG A 147 -14.57 -14.99 -12.09
CA ARG A 147 -13.22 -15.42 -11.72
C ARG A 147 -12.17 -14.81 -12.64
N TRP A 148 -10.92 -15.03 -12.27
CA TRP A 148 -9.73 -14.67 -13.07
C TRP A 148 -9.58 -13.17 -13.25
N SER A 149 -9.91 -12.43 -12.20
CA SER A 149 -9.53 -11.04 -12.03
C SER A 149 -8.32 -10.92 -11.12
N LYS A 150 -7.43 -9.98 -11.40
CA LYS A 150 -6.26 -9.71 -10.57
C LYS A 150 -6.01 -8.19 -10.62
N PHE A 151 -5.78 -7.55 -9.46
CA PHE A 151 -5.64 -6.08 -9.34
C PHE A 151 -6.80 -5.29 -9.98
N ALA A 152 -8.00 -5.84 -9.89
CA ALA A 152 -9.18 -5.37 -10.62
C ALA A 152 -10.17 -4.63 -9.73
N ASN A 153 -10.92 -3.71 -10.33
CA ASN A 153 -12.12 -3.12 -9.75
C ASN A 153 -13.36 -3.49 -10.58
N ALA A 154 -14.55 -3.28 -10.01
CA ALA A 154 -15.82 -3.39 -10.71
C ALA A 154 -16.44 -2.00 -10.89
N ALA A 155 -16.72 -1.63 -12.14
CA ALA A 155 -17.34 -0.37 -12.50
C ALA A 155 -18.78 -0.59 -12.99
N TRP A 156 -19.79 -0.21 -12.20
CA TRP A 156 -21.20 -0.43 -12.51
C TRP A 156 -21.67 0.39 -13.71
N ALA A 157 -22.43 -0.21 -14.59
CA ALA A 157 -23.24 0.52 -15.55
C ALA A 157 -24.22 1.47 -14.82
N GLY A 158 -24.48 2.64 -15.41
CA GLY A 158 -25.32 3.68 -14.78
C GLY A 158 -26.74 3.20 -14.44
N ASP A 159 -27.30 2.27 -15.22
CA ASP A 159 -28.62 1.65 -15.01
C ASP A 159 -28.59 0.47 -14.02
N GLY A 160 -27.40 0.01 -13.61
CA GLY A 160 -27.23 -1.13 -12.71
C GLY A 160 -27.54 -2.48 -13.34
N SER A 161 -27.57 -2.61 -14.66
CA SER A 161 -27.82 -3.87 -15.39
C SER A 161 -26.65 -4.85 -15.33
N GLY A 162 -25.45 -4.35 -15.02
CA GLY A 162 -24.23 -5.11 -14.95
C GLY A 162 -23.04 -4.23 -14.54
N PHE A 163 -21.86 -4.75 -14.68
CA PHE A 163 -20.63 -4.01 -14.38
C PHE A 163 -19.48 -4.42 -15.30
N TYR A 164 -18.60 -3.44 -15.54
CA TYR A 164 -17.33 -3.64 -16.22
C TYR A 164 -16.30 -4.13 -15.20
N TYR A 165 -15.42 -5.05 -15.63
CA TYR A 165 -14.32 -5.57 -14.80
C TYR A 165 -13.14 -5.97 -15.68
N THR A 166 -11.97 -6.14 -15.08
CA THR A 166 -10.80 -6.66 -15.80
C THR A 166 -10.66 -8.16 -15.57
N ARG A 167 -10.38 -8.88 -16.66
CA ARG A 167 -10.17 -10.32 -16.67
C ARG A 167 -8.83 -10.65 -17.30
N SER A 168 -8.00 -11.37 -16.55
CA SER A 168 -6.76 -11.95 -17.07
C SER A 168 -6.99 -13.35 -17.63
N GLU A 169 -6.06 -13.81 -18.47
CA GLU A 169 -6.06 -15.18 -18.92
C GLU A 169 -5.96 -16.16 -17.74
N GLN A 170 -6.73 -17.25 -17.79
CA GLN A 170 -6.69 -18.27 -16.75
C GLN A 170 -5.33 -18.97 -16.75
N PRO A 171 -4.59 -19.01 -15.62
CA PRO A 171 -3.34 -19.74 -15.54
C PRO A 171 -3.53 -21.25 -15.71
N PRO A 172 -2.49 -21.98 -16.11
CA PRO A 172 -2.55 -23.44 -16.15
C PRO A 172 -2.90 -24.03 -14.77
N PRO A 173 -3.74 -25.07 -14.71
CA PRO A 173 -4.11 -25.69 -13.44
C PRO A 173 -2.89 -26.11 -12.61
N GLY A 174 -2.88 -25.72 -11.31
CA GLY A 174 -1.78 -25.96 -10.38
C GLY A 174 -0.60 -24.99 -10.51
N GLN A 175 -0.71 -23.94 -11.34
CA GLN A 175 0.30 -22.88 -11.48
C GLN A 175 -0.25 -21.50 -11.16
N GLU A 176 -1.39 -21.44 -10.46
CA GLU A 176 -2.10 -20.19 -10.16
C GLU A 176 -1.22 -19.21 -9.35
N LEU A 177 -0.32 -19.74 -8.51
CA LEU A 177 0.57 -18.95 -7.65
C LEU A 177 1.96 -18.67 -8.26
N THR A 178 2.27 -19.24 -9.43
CA THR A 178 3.64 -19.17 -9.98
C THR A 178 3.72 -18.75 -11.43
N ALA A 179 2.71 -19.07 -12.26
CA ALA A 179 2.69 -18.70 -13.67
C ALA A 179 2.66 -17.19 -13.85
N ALA A 180 3.42 -16.68 -14.82
CA ALA A 180 3.30 -15.28 -15.23
C ALA A 180 1.87 -14.97 -15.62
N THR A 181 1.37 -13.83 -15.16
CA THR A 181 0.02 -13.34 -15.50
C THR A 181 -0.05 -13.05 -17.00
N GLY A 182 -1.03 -13.64 -17.68
CA GLY A 182 -1.29 -13.41 -19.09
C GLY A 182 -1.99 -12.08 -19.36
N PRO A 183 -2.34 -11.82 -20.66
CA PRO A 183 -3.03 -10.60 -21.06
C PRO A 183 -4.30 -10.35 -20.26
N THR A 184 -4.60 -9.08 -20.02
CA THR A 184 -5.79 -8.63 -19.27
C THR A 184 -6.65 -7.78 -20.21
N SER A 185 -7.97 -8.03 -20.25
CA SER A 185 -8.94 -7.26 -21.04
C SER A 185 -10.09 -6.77 -20.18
N VAL A 186 -10.76 -5.68 -20.61
CA VAL A 186 -11.98 -5.20 -19.94
C VAL A 186 -13.18 -5.96 -20.49
N MET A 187 -13.96 -6.53 -19.59
CA MET A 187 -15.17 -7.30 -19.87
C MET A 187 -16.40 -6.57 -19.34
N PHE A 188 -17.56 -6.86 -19.88
CA PHE A 188 -18.85 -6.47 -19.29
C PHE A 188 -19.64 -7.71 -18.88
N HIS A 189 -20.04 -7.77 -17.61
CA HIS A 189 -20.88 -8.81 -17.06
C HIS A 189 -22.32 -8.33 -16.93
N HIS A 190 -23.27 -9.00 -17.58
CA HIS A 190 -24.70 -8.81 -17.37
C HIS A 190 -25.17 -9.60 -16.16
N LEU A 191 -25.86 -8.94 -15.23
CA LEU A 191 -26.38 -9.64 -14.04
C LEU A 191 -27.30 -10.80 -14.42
N GLY A 192 -27.05 -11.96 -13.79
CA GLY A 192 -27.79 -13.19 -14.02
C GLY A 192 -27.35 -14.00 -15.23
N SER A 193 -26.34 -13.55 -15.99
CA SER A 193 -25.71 -14.32 -17.05
C SER A 193 -24.58 -15.21 -16.52
N ALA A 194 -24.11 -16.16 -17.32
CA ALA A 194 -22.90 -16.90 -17.01
C ALA A 194 -21.66 -16.12 -17.49
N GLN A 195 -20.54 -16.18 -16.76
CA GLN A 195 -19.30 -15.47 -17.10
C GLN A 195 -18.79 -15.79 -18.52
N VAL A 196 -19.09 -16.96 -19.06
CA VAL A 196 -18.70 -17.36 -20.44
C VAL A 196 -19.39 -16.51 -21.51
N ASP A 197 -20.51 -15.88 -21.15
CA ASP A 197 -21.28 -15.02 -22.05
C ASP A 197 -20.88 -13.54 -21.94
N ASP A 198 -19.86 -13.21 -21.09
CA ASP A 198 -19.41 -11.84 -20.89
C ASP A 198 -18.77 -11.27 -22.15
N GLU A 199 -19.07 -10.01 -22.44
CA GLU A 199 -18.63 -9.31 -23.64
C GLU A 199 -17.25 -8.68 -23.41
N VAL A 200 -16.33 -8.82 -24.39
CA VAL A 200 -15.08 -8.06 -24.43
C VAL A 200 -15.37 -6.64 -24.84
N VAL A 201 -15.06 -5.68 -23.99
CA VAL A 201 -15.30 -4.23 -24.21
C VAL A 201 -14.04 -3.52 -24.65
N TYR A 202 -12.90 -3.87 -24.08
CA TYR A 202 -11.60 -3.31 -24.44
C TYR A 202 -10.58 -4.45 -24.44
N ASP A 203 -10.12 -4.81 -25.63
CA ASP A 203 -9.23 -5.95 -25.84
C ASP A 203 -7.76 -5.55 -25.77
N CYS A 204 -6.99 -6.19 -24.89
CA CYS A 204 -5.54 -6.03 -24.77
C CYS A 204 -4.78 -7.32 -25.11
N ALA A 205 -5.40 -8.32 -25.76
CA ALA A 205 -4.78 -9.62 -26.02
C ALA A 205 -3.46 -9.55 -26.82
N GLU A 206 -3.30 -8.56 -27.70
CA GLU A 206 -2.08 -8.34 -28.46
C GLU A 206 -0.97 -7.60 -27.65
N HIS A 207 -1.30 -7.14 -26.44
CA HIS A 207 -0.43 -6.34 -25.56
C HIS A 207 -0.38 -6.96 -24.17
N PRO A 208 0.39 -8.03 -23.97
CA PRO A 208 0.41 -8.75 -22.69
C PRO A 208 1.03 -7.95 -21.53
N ASP A 209 1.66 -6.82 -21.82
CA ASP A 209 2.23 -5.87 -20.86
C ASP A 209 1.30 -4.69 -20.53
N TRP A 210 0.09 -4.66 -21.10
CA TRP A 210 -0.90 -3.64 -20.77
C TRP A 210 -1.75 -4.03 -19.57
N GLU A 211 -1.87 -3.10 -18.62
CA GLU A 211 -2.69 -3.23 -17.41
C GLU A 211 -3.86 -2.24 -17.49
N PRO A 212 -5.02 -2.65 -18.02
CA PRO A 212 -6.18 -1.78 -18.09
C PRO A 212 -6.88 -1.67 -16.73
N GLY A 213 -7.16 -0.45 -16.30
CA GLY A 213 -8.12 -0.11 -15.25
C GLY A 213 -9.42 0.40 -15.88
N VAL A 214 -10.56 0.20 -15.22
CA VAL A 214 -11.86 0.60 -15.74
C VAL A 214 -12.68 1.34 -14.71
N GLU A 215 -13.34 2.42 -15.13
CA GLU A 215 -14.28 3.17 -14.31
C GLU A 215 -15.43 3.73 -15.16
N VAL A 216 -16.59 3.92 -14.53
CA VAL A 216 -17.73 4.63 -15.11
C VAL A 216 -17.85 5.97 -14.40
N THR A 217 -17.97 7.04 -15.16
CA THR A 217 -18.10 8.38 -14.60
C THR A 217 -19.31 8.51 -13.66
N GLU A 218 -19.23 9.44 -12.71
CA GLU A 218 -20.26 9.60 -11.67
C GLU A 218 -21.67 9.83 -12.24
N ASP A 219 -21.78 10.50 -13.40
CA ASP A 219 -23.03 10.72 -14.12
C ASP A 219 -23.52 9.48 -14.88
N GLY A 220 -22.73 8.40 -14.91
CA GLY A 220 -23.04 7.13 -15.60
C GLY A 220 -22.89 7.19 -17.12
N ARG A 221 -22.44 8.30 -17.68
CA ARG A 221 -22.42 8.54 -19.13
C ARG A 221 -21.21 7.96 -19.83
N TYR A 222 -20.04 7.97 -19.21
CA TYR A 222 -18.81 7.55 -19.87
C TYR A 222 -18.15 6.36 -19.20
N LEU A 223 -17.68 5.43 -20.02
CA LEU A 223 -16.72 4.41 -19.63
C LEU A 223 -15.32 4.95 -19.90
N VAL A 224 -14.49 4.96 -18.88
CA VAL A 224 -13.09 5.37 -18.94
C VAL A 224 -12.21 4.14 -18.77
N VAL A 225 -11.29 3.92 -19.69
CA VAL A 225 -10.27 2.88 -19.61
C VAL A 225 -8.91 3.55 -19.53
N THR A 226 -8.23 3.35 -18.41
CA THR A 226 -6.86 3.81 -18.20
C THR A 226 -5.93 2.63 -18.33
N VAL A 227 -4.96 2.71 -19.25
CA VAL A 227 -4.01 1.63 -19.51
C VAL A 227 -2.61 2.09 -19.14
N ASN A 228 -1.91 1.28 -18.34
CA ASN A 228 -0.49 1.45 -18.02
C ASN A 228 0.32 0.30 -18.65
N ILE A 229 1.64 0.47 -18.83
CA ILE A 229 2.56 -0.62 -19.17
C ILE A 229 3.18 -1.10 -17.86
N GLY A 230 2.72 -2.25 -17.35
CA GLY A 230 3.11 -2.72 -16.03
C GLY A 230 2.89 -1.66 -14.95
N THR A 231 3.92 -1.38 -14.14
CA THR A 231 3.85 -0.37 -13.07
C THR A 231 4.35 1.03 -13.48
N ALA A 232 4.54 1.28 -14.79
CA ALA A 232 4.91 2.60 -15.28
C ALA A 232 3.82 3.63 -14.97
N PRO A 233 4.16 4.85 -14.51
CA PRO A 233 3.16 5.89 -14.22
C PRO A 233 2.54 6.50 -15.47
N GLU A 234 3.18 6.37 -16.62
CA GLU A 234 2.66 6.84 -17.89
C GLU A 234 1.44 6.02 -18.31
N ALA A 235 0.36 6.70 -18.66
CA ALA A 235 -0.90 6.08 -19.00
C ALA A 235 -1.47 6.58 -20.31
N ARG A 236 -2.13 5.68 -21.04
CA ARG A 236 -3.11 5.98 -22.06
C ARG A 236 -4.49 6.02 -21.41
N VAL A 237 -5.35 6.96 -21.84
CA VAL A 237 -6.73 7.04 -21.35
C VAL A 237 -7.67 7.12 -22.54
N ASP A 238 -8.55 6.13 -22.64
CA ASP A 238 -9.60 6.06 -23.66
C ASP A 238 -10.99 6.18 -23.02
N VAL A 239 -11.89 6.88 -23.68
CA VAL A 239 -13.24 7.16 -23.16
C VAL A 239 -14.28 6.75 -24.19
N MET A 240 -15.31 6.01 -23.76
CA MET A 240 -16.47 5.65 -24.58
C MET A 240 -17.74 6.32 -24.02
N ASP A 241 -18.49 7.01 -24.88
CA ASP A 241 -19.81 7.56 -24.53
C ASP A 241 -20.85 6.43 -24.54
N LEU A 242 -21.31 6.05 -23.35
CA LEU A 242 -22.27 4.95 -23.17
C LEU A 242 -23.68 5.27 -23.72
N GLU A 243 -23.99 6.54 -23.99
CA GLU A 243 -25.19 6.92 -24.75
C GLU A 243 -25.02 6.70 -26.27
N ARG A 244 -23.79 6.56 -26.74
CA ARG A 244 -23.43 6.36 -28.15
C ARG A 244 -22.32 5.31 -28.33
N PRO A 245 -22.50 4.07 -27.82
CA PRO A 245 -21.44 3.06 -27.78
C PRO A 245 -20.95 2.66 -29.17
N ALA A 246 -21.78 2.79 -30.21
CA ALA A 246 -21.38 2.51 -31.58
C ALA A 246 -20.29 3.46 -32.12
N ALA A 247 -20.02 4.61 -31.49
CA ALA A 247 -18.93 5.50 -31.83
C ALA A 247 -17.55 4.95 -31.40
N GLY A 248 -17.54 3.96 -30.50
CA GLY A 248 -16.32 3.37 -29.95
C GLY A 248 -15.59 4.30 -28.98
N PHE A 249 -14.34 3.94 -28.68
CA PHE A 249 -13.47 4.71 -27.80
C PHE A 249 -12.84 5.90 -28.53
N ALA A 250 -12.76 7.03 -27.83
CA ALA A 250 -12.02 8.21 -28.23
C ALA A 250 -10.91 8.50 -27.20
N PRO A 251 -9.66 8.76 -27.59
CA PRO A 251 -8.60 9.00 -26.64
C PRO A 251 -8.81 10.36 -25.93
N LEU A 252 -8.64 10.35 -24.60
CA LEU A 252 -8.46 11.53 -23.76
C LEU A 252 -6.98 11.83 -23.56
N VAL A 253 -6.15 10.76 -23.46
CA VAL A 253 -4.68 10.83 -23.48
C VAL A 253 -4.17 9.76 -24.44
N GLU A 254 -3.49 10.20 -25.50
CA GLU A 254 -2.98 9.31 -26.54
C GLU A 254 -1.54 8.86 -26.22
N GLY A 255 -1.35 7.54 -26.22
CA GLY A 255 -0.05 6.92 -25.94
C GLY A 255 0.35 6.99 -24.46
N PHE A 256 1.53 6.46 -24.17
CA PHE A 256 2.11 6.38 -22.80
C PHE A 256 3.14 7.50 -22.63
N VAL A 257 2.67 8.75 -22.57
CA VAL A 257 3.55 9.94 -22.61
C VAL A 257 3.66 10.70 -21.30
N CYS A 258 2.74 10.46 -20.36
CA CYS A 258 2.70 11.11 -19.06
C CYS A 258 1.79 10.33 -18.11
N ARG A 259 1.90 10.60 -16.81
CA ARG A 259 0.87 10.23 -15.85
C ARG A 259 -0.45 10.89 -16.24
N ALA A 260 -1.54 10.14 -16.19
CA ALA A 260 -2.87 10.66 -16.40
C ALA A 260 -3.84 9.91 -15.48
N GLU A 261 -4.53 10.67 -14.62
CA GLU A 261 -5.50 10.14 -13.64
C GLU A 261 -6.77 10.97 -13.73
N VAL A 262 -7.85 10.37 -14.19
CA VAL A 262 -9.13 11.06 -14.35
C VAL A 262 -9.72 11.37 -12.98
N VAL A 263 -10.13 12.62 -12.76
CA VAL A 263 -10.70 13.10 -11.50
C VAL A 263 -12.22 13.12 -11.58
N CYS A 264 -12.76 13.71 -12.63
CA CYS A 264 -14.19 13.84 -12.85
C CYS A 264 -14.48 14.31 -14.27
N ASN A 265 -15.77 14.25 -14.64
CA ASN A 265 -16.30 14.96 -15.81
C ASN A 265 -17.44 15.91 -15.40
N VAL A 266 -17.67 16.93 -16.21
CA VAL A 266 -18.89 17.73 -16.20
C VAL A 266 -19.31 17.91 -17.68
N GLY A 267 -20.38 17.23 -18.05
CA GLY A 267 -20.76 17.09 -19.45
C GLY A 267 -19.66 16.38 -20.26
N GLU A 268 -19.14 17.05 -21.29
CA GLU A 268 -18.07 16.48 -22.15
C GLU A 268 -16.65 16.88 -21.70
N ASP A 269 -16.50 17.76 -20.73
CA ASP A 269 -15.22 18.20 -20.20
C ASP A 269 -14.75 17.24 -19.08
N PHE A 270 -13.51 16.79 -19.16
CA PHE A 270 -12.85 15.90 -18.19
C PHE A 270 -11.73 16.66 -17.49
N TRP A 271 -11.68 16.57 -16.18
CA TRP A 271 -10.53 17.00 -15.36
C TRP A 271 -9.66 15.79 -15.05
N PHE A 272 -8.37 15.93 -15.22
CA PHE A 272 -7.41 14.88 -14.88
C PHE A 272 -6.08 15.46 -14.41
N LEU A 273 -5.45 14.73 -13.50
CA LEU A 273 -4.14 15.00 -12.96
C LEU A 273 -3.09 14.49 -13.95
N THR A 274 -2.01 15.27 -14.18
CA THR A 274 -0.93 14.88 -15.08
C THR A 274 0.41 15.49 -14.70
N ASP A 275 1.51 14.78 -14.99
CA ASP A 275 2.87 15.27 -14.91
C ASP A 275 3.42 15.82 -16.24
N ALA A 276 2.60 15.88 -17.28
CA ALA A 276 2.99 16.44 -18.58
C ALA A 276 3.47 17.89 -18.46
N ALA A 277 4.77 18.13 -18.73
CA ALA A 277 5.46 19.41 -18.54
C ALA A 277 5.28 20.03 -17.13
N ALA A 278 5.04 19.19 -16.11
CA ALA A 278 4.82 19.55 -14.72
C ALA A 278 5.25 18.39 -13.79
N PRO A 279 6.55 18.20 -13.51
CA PRO A 279 7.06 17.04 -12.78
C PRO A 279 6.48 16.84 -11.38
N ARG A 280 5.86 17.88 -10.78
CA ARG A 280 5.11 17.80 -9.52
C ARG A 280 3.61 17.74 -9.71
N CYS A 281 3.17 17.43 -10.93
CA CYS A 281 1.78 17.35 -11.38
C CYS A 281 1.04 18.70 -11.39
N ARG A 282 0.07 18.75 -12.27
CA ARG A 282 -0.91 19.83 -12.41
C ARG A 282 -2.27 19.22 -12.76
N LEU A 283 -3.33 20.00 -12.58
CA LEU A 283 -4.67 19.62 -13.02
C LEU A 283 -4.99 20.31 -14.35
N VAL A 284 -5.45 19.52 -15.30
CA VAL A 284 -5.85 20.01 -16.62
C VAL A 284 -7.29 19.59 -16.95
N ARG A 285 -7.88 20.26 -17.94
CA ARG A 285 -9.20 19.95 -18.48
C ARG A 285 -9.08 19.70 -20.00
N SER A 286 -9.75 18.64 -20.50
CA SER A 286 -9.84 18.34 -21.93
C SER A 286 -11.12 17.57 -22.26
N ARG A 287 -11.29 17.23 -23.54
CA ARG A 287 -12.40 16.41 -24.07
C ARG A 287 -11.85 15.22 -24.84
N PRO A 288 -12.59 14.09 -24.88
CA PRO A 288 -12.26 13.00 -25.76
C PRO A 288 -12.01 13.47 -27.21
N GLY A 289 -10.95 12.96 -27.84
CA GLY A 289 -10.47 13.40 -29.15
C GLY A 289 -9.53 14.62 -29.13
N ARG A 290 -9.31 15.25 -27.97
CA ARG A 290 -8.25 16.27 -27.77
C ARG A 290 -7.17 15.70 -26.86
N ALA A 291 -6.46 14.70 -27.37
CA ALA A 291 -5.70 13.74 -26.58
C ALA A 291 -4.21 14.12 -26.35
N THR A 292 -3.74 15.24 -26.90
CA THR A 292 -2.33 15.63 -26.78
C THR A 292 -2.13 16.78 -25.79
N PRO A 293 -1.03 16.82 -25.02
CA PRO A 293 -0.77 17.82 -23.98
C PRO A 293 -0.95 19.28 -24.42
N GLY A 294 -0.62 19.60 -25.67
CA GLY A 294 -0.79 20.95 -26.22
C GLY A 294 -2.23 21.41 -26.45
N THR A 295 -3.21 20.51 -26.33
CA THR A 295 -4.64 20.81 -26.50
C THR A 295 -5.39 20.93 -25.17
N TRP A 296 -4.74 20.63 -24.05
CA TRP A 296 -5.35 20.66 -22.72
C TRP A 296 -5.35 22.05 -22.12
N GLN A 297 -6.42 22.37 -21.41
CA GLN A 297 -6.51 23.61 -20.67
C GLN A 297 -6.00 23.39 -19.24
N GLU A 298 -5.01 24.17 -18.83
CA GLU A 298 -4.56 24.16 -17.42
C GLU A 298 -5.67 24.75 -16.52
N VAL A 299 -5.96 24.03 -15.43
CA VAL A 299 -6.94 24.41 -14.41
C VAL A 299 -6.23 24.79 -13.12
N VAL A 300 -5.39 23.92 -12.58
CA VAL A 300 -4.52 24.22 -11.44
C VAL A 300 -3.08 23.99 -11.88
N PRO A 301 -2.25 25.06 -11.92
CA PRO A 301 -0.86 24.95 -12.35
C PRO A 301 -0.03 24.17 -11.33
N GLU A 302 1.11 23.66 -11.78
CA GLU A 302 2.12 23.05 -10.91
C GLU A 302 2.50 23.99 -9.76
N GLN A 303 2.66 23.41 -8.58
CA GLN A 303 3.05 24.11 -7.36
C GLN A 303 4.44 23.63 -6.90
N PRO A 304 5.09 24.33 -5.92
CA PRO A 304 6.33 23.82 -5.31
C PRO A 304 6.17 22.44 -4.63
N GLU A 305 5.00 22.18 -4.06
CA GLU A 305 4.63 20.88 -3.51
C GLU A 305 4.04 19.98 -4.60
N VAL A 306 4.24 18.66 -4.47
CA VAL A 306 3.68 17.70 -5.41
C VAL A 306 2.16 17.57 -5.21
N LEU A 307 1.40 17.64 -6.29
CA LEU A 307 -0.03 17.33 -6.32
C LEU A 307 -0.19 15.81 -6.51
N VAL A 308 -0.56 15.11 -5.45
CA VAL A 308 -0.66 13.64 -5.47
C VAL A 308 -2.03 13.12 -5.84
N GLY A 309 -3.09 13.91 -5.61
CA GLY A 309 -4.45 13.53 -5.96
C GLY A 309 -5.41 14.72 -5.91
N VAL A 310 -6.57 14.55 -6.53
CA VAL A 310 -7.66 15.56 -6.53
C VAL A 310 -8.99 14.82 -6.38
N ALA A 311 -9.88 15.34 -5.52
CA ALA A 311 -11.27 14.90 -5.43
C ALA A 311 -12.22 16.05 -5.82
N ASN A 312 -13.28 15.73 -6.55
CA ASN A 312 -14.36 16.66 -6.80
C ASN A 312 -15.51 16.41 -5.81
N CYS A 313 -15.66 17.28 -4.82
CA CYS A 313 -16.69 17.17 -3.78
C CYS A 313 -17.53 18.44 -3.76
N GLY A 314 -18.83 18.32 -4.02
CA GLY A 314 -19.74 19.47 -4.05
C GLY A 314 -19.35 20.55 -5.06
N GLY A 315 -18.80 20.18 -6.21
CA GLY A 315 -18.29 21.10 -7.23
C GLY A 315 -17.03 21.86 -6.79
N ARG A 316 -16.31 21.36 -5.78
CA ARG A 316 -15.02 21.85 -5.31
C ARG A 316 -13.94 20.82 -5.59
N LEU A 317 -12.81 21.27 -6.12
CA LEU A 317 -11.62 20.46 -6.32
C LEU A 317 -10.77 20.52 -5.05
N ALA A 318 -10.77 19.44 -4.28
CA ALA A 318 -9.86 19.25 -3.14
C ALA A 318 -8.53 18.73 -3.66
N CYS A 319 -7.56 19.63 -3.88
CA CYS A 319 -6.24 19.34 -4.38
C CYS A 319 -5.34 18.92 -3.21
N HIS A 320 -4.95 17.65 -3.18
CA HIS A 320 -4.12 17.05 -2.14
C HIS A 320 -2.63 17.14 -2.52
N TYR A 321 -1.89 17.95 -1.77
CA TYR A 321 -0.46 18.16 -1.90
C TYR A 321 0.32 17.47 -0.79
N LEU A 322 1.57 17.13 -1.07
CA LEU A 322 2.54 16.70 -0.04
C LEU A 322 3.59 17.80 0.18
N ARG A 323 3.70 18.23 1.43
CA ARG A 323 4.73 19.15 1.93
C ARG A 323 5.67 18.37 2.83
N ASP A 324 6.88 18.06 2.32
CA ASP A 324 7.84 17.19 3.02
C ASP A 324 7.18 15.92 3.56
N ALA A 325 6.49 15.20 2.67
CA ALA A 325 5.77 13.96 2.94
C ALA A 325 4.58 14.07 3.93
N SER A 326 4.08 15.25 4.23
CA SER A 326 2.86 15.47 5.02
C SER A 326 1.77 16.11 4.18
N SER A 327 0.51 15.80 4.45
CA SER A 327 -0.62 16.26 3.63
C SER A 327 -0.96 17.74 3.83
N ALA A 328 -1.30 18.40 2.73
CA ALA A 328 -1.94 19.72 2.69
C ALA A 328 -3.04 19.70 1.61
N VAL A 329 -4.19 20.32 1.87
CA VAL A 329 -5.31 20.31 0.92
C VAL A 329 -5.73 21.73 0.60
N VAL A 330 -5.64 22.10 -0.67
CA VAL A 330 -6.09 23.39 -1.19
C VAL A 330 -7.36 23.19 -2.00
N LEU A 331 -8.37 24.01 -1.73
CA LEU A 331 -9.65 23.96 -2.39
C LEU A 331 -9.72 24.94 -3.55
N HIS A 332 -10.15 24.45 -4.71
CA HIS A 332 -10.39 25.25 -5.90
C HIS A 332 -11.83 25.08 -6.39
N ASP A 333 -12.34 26.03 -7.15
CA ASP A 333 -13.52 25.80 -7.98
C ASP A 333 -13.13 25.05 -9.27
N LEU A 334 -14.11 24.66 -10.08
CA LEU A 334 -13.87 23.89 -11.33
C LEU A 334 -13.08 24.68 -12.39
N ASP A 335 -12.98 26.00 -12.27
CA ASP A 335 -12.16 26.85 -13.14
C ASP A 335 -10.75 27.10 -12.58
N GLY A 336 -10.41 26.47 -11.44
CA GLY A 336 -9.08 26.50 -10.83
C GLY A 336 -8.84 27.70 -9.91
N ARG A 337 -9.85 28.53 -9.63
CA ARG A 337 -9.70 29.61 -8.67
C ARG A 337 -9.66 29.04 -7.25
N ARG A 338 -8.62 29.39 -6.49
CA ARG A 338 -8.51 29.01 -5.07
C ARG A 338 -9.68 29.59 -4.27
N VAL A 339 -10.37 28.75 -3.50
CA VAL A 339 -11.53 29.12 -2.68
C VAL A 339 -11.32 28.85 -1.20
N GLY A 340 -10.26 28.13 -0.81
CA GLY A 340 -9.95 27.84 0.59
C GLY A 340 -8.91 26.77 0.75
N GLU A 341 -8.84 26.22 1.94
CA GLU A 341 -8.01 25.05 2.28
C GLU A 341 -8.72 24.24 3.39
N LEU A 342 -8.44 22.95 3.47
CA LEU A 342 -8.83 22.11 4.60
C LEU A 342 -7.70 22.15 5.62
N ALA A 343 -8.04 22.37 6.87
CA ALA A 343 -7.07 22.28 7.95
C ALA A 343 -6.66 20.83 8.18
N VAL A 344 -5.37 20.53 7.99
CA VAL A 344 -4.77 19.22 8.25
C VAL A 344 -3.67 19.41 9.29
N PRO A 345 -3.75 18.74 10.45
CA PRO A 345 -2.78 18.95 11.53
C PRO A 345 -1.37 18.51 11.13
N GLY A 346 -0.36 19.30 11.43
CA GLY A 346 1.06 19.04 11.49
C GLY A 346 1.62 17.89 10.65
N LEU A 347 2.30 16.93 11.31
CA LEU A 347 2.87 15.74 10.67
C LEU A 347 1.82 14.63 10.54
N SER A 348 0.86 14.84 9.64
CA SER A 348 -0.23 13.90 9.37
C SER A 348 -0.47 13.70 7.88
N SER A 349 -1.27 12.71 7.55
CA SER A 349 -1.69 12.42 6.19
C SER A 349 -3.21 12.24 6.08
N LEU A 350 -3.73 12.62 4.91
CA LEU A 350 -5.03 12.16 4.46
C LEU A 350 -4.83 10.81 3.77
N SER A 351 -5.19 9.76 4.44
CA SER A 351 -4.98 8.40 3.94
C SER A 351 -6.30 7.77 3.55
N GLN A 352 -6.39 7.40 2.28
CA GLN A 352 -7.21 6.27 1.85
C GLN A 352 -6.26 5.23 1.28
N VAL A 353 -6.44 3.97 1.64
CA VAL A 353 -5.49 2.90 1.34
C VAL A 353 -5.25 2.75 -0.18
N TYR A 354 -6.19 3.18 -1.03
CA TYR A 354 -6.10 3.05 -2.49
C TYR A 354 -6.47 4.31 -3.28
N SER A 355 -6.60 5.47 -2.63
CA SER A 355 -6.89 6.73 -3.33
C SER A 355 -6.05 7.88 -2.78
N ALA A 356 -5.23 8.44 -3.65
CA ALA A 356 -4.45 9.64 -3.34
C ALA A 356 -5.33 10.92 -3.27
N ALA A 357 -6.62 10.83 -3.64
CA ALA A 357 -7.53 11.98 -3.63
C ALA A 357 -7.76 12.57 -2.23
N GLY A 358 -7.59 11.78 -1.18
CA GLY A 358 -7.59 12.25 0.21
C GLY A 358 -8.97 12.61 0.78
N ALA A 359 -9.95 12.94 -0.05
CA ALA A 359 -11.32 13.25 0.35
C ALA A 359 -12.32 12.42 -0.47
N VAL A 360 -13.47 12.10 0.12
CA VAL A 360 -14.55 11.33 -0.51
C VAL A 360 -15.83 12.14 -0.48
N GLY A 361 -16.40 12.35 -1.65
CA GLY A 361 -17.70 13.01 -1.83
C GLY A 361 -18.08 12.96 -3.30
N ARG A 362 -19.35 13.22 -3.58
CA ARG A 362 -19.87 13.33 -4.94
C ARG A 362 -19.77 14.77 -5.44
N HIS A 363 -19.82 14.94 -6.77
CA HIS A 363 -19.87 16.27 -7.39
C HIS A 363 -20.99 17.19 -6.84
N ASP A 364 -22.13 16.61 -6.53
CA ASP A 364 -23.30 17.30 -6.01
C ASP A 364 -23.47 17.20 -4.48
N ALA A 365 -22.52 16.59 -3.78
CA ALA A 365 -22.62 16.34 -2.35
C ALA A 365 -22.51 17.62 -1.52
N ALA A 366 -23.44 17.83 -0.59
CA ALA A 366 -23.34 18.87 0.42
C ALA A 366 -22.25 18.57 1.47
N LEU A 367 -21.94 17.29 1.67
CA LEU A 367 -20.97 16.81 2.66
C LEU A 367 -19.96 15.90 1.99
N ALA A 368 -18.69 16.11 2.31
CA ALA A 368 -17.59 15.20 1.97
C ALA A 368 -16.88 14.75 3.24
N HIS A 369 -16.10 13.69 3.16
CA HIS A 369 -15.43 13.11 4.30
C HIS A 369 -13.96 12.85 3.98
N PHE A 370 -13.10 12.93 5.00
CA PHE A 370 -11.69 12.57 4.91
C PHE A 370 -11.20 12.03 6.24
N ASN A 371 -10.16 11.20 6.18
CA ASN A 371 -9.53 10.60 7.35
C ASN A 371 -8.13 11.18 7.55
N VAL A 372 -7.85 11.71 8.73
CA VAL A 372 -6.54 12.26 9.10
C VAL A 372 -5.84 11.26 10.00
N ARG A 373 -4.66 10.79 9.58
CA ARG A 373 -3.81 9.82 10.30
C ARG A 373 -2.43 10.43 10.58
N SER A 374 -1.77 9.92 11.63
CA SER A 374 -0.38 10.25 11.93
C SER A 374 0.35 8.99 12.39
N PHE A 375 1.64 9.07 12.70
CA PHE A 375 2.37 7.95 13.29
C PHE A 375 1.91 7.58 14.71
N THR A 376 1.24 8.51 15.39
CA THR A 376 0.77 8.35 16.79
C THR A 376 -0.74 8.15 16.91
N SER A 377 -1.50 8.34 15.82
CA SER A 377 -2.97 8.24 15.80
C SER A 377 -3.47 7.36 14.67
N PRO A 378 -4.34 6.36 14.94
CA PRO A 378 -4.90 5.46 13.92
C PRO A 378 -5.80 6.15 12.91
N GLY A 379 -6.20 7.39 13.17
CA GLY A 379 -6.99 8.22 12.29
C GLY A 379 -8.26 8.74 12.94
N ARG A 380 -8.72 9.85 12.42
CA ARG A 380 -9.97 10.51 12.77
C ARG A 380 -10.69 10.93 11.51
N ILE A 381 -11.94 10.52 11.36
CA ILE A 381 -12.77 10.90 10.22
C ILE A 381 -13.35 12.28 10.47
N TRP A 382 -13.21 13.13 9.47
CA TRP A 382 -13.76 14.47 9.45
C TRP A 382 -14.83 14.57 8.38
N GLN A 383 -15.89 15.31 8.69
CA GLN A 383 -16.90 15.74 7.76
C GLN A 383 -16.61 17.19 7.32
N TRP A 384 -16.71 17.43 6.05
CA TRP A 384 -16.52 18.73 5.42
C TRP A 384 -17.81 19.17 4.73
N ASP A 385 -18.38 20.31 5.17
CA ASP A 385 -19.47 21.00 4.47
C ASP A 385 -18.88 21.72 3.26
N THR A 386 -19.21 21.23 2.07
CA THR A 386 -18.61 21.70 0.80
C THR A 386 -19.01 23.12 0.43
N ALA A 387 -20.15 23.60 0.91
CA ALA A 387 -20.66 24.96 0.64
C ALA A 387 -19.98 26.02 1.54
N THR A 388 -19.84 25.72 2.84
CA THR A 388 -19.30 26.64 3.83
C THR A 388 -17.82 26.52 4.10
N GLY A 389 -17.22 25.38 3.73
CA GLY A 389 -15.82 25.04 4.03
C GLY A 389 -15.59 24.59 5.48
N ARG A 390 -16.64 24.48 6.31
CA ARG A 390 -16.51 24.08 7.71
C ARG A 390 -16.25 22.59 7.83
N THR A 391 -15.36 22.22 8.75
CA THR A 391 -15.08 20.84 9.09
C THR A 391 -15.55 20.54 10.51
N SER A 392 -15.96 19.29 10.74
CA SER A 392 -16.32 18.76 12.05
C SER A 392 -15.94 17.27 12.16
N PRO A 393 -15.55 16.79 13.34
CA PRO A 393 -15.26 15.37 13.50
C PRO A 393 -16.53 14.53 13.31
N LEU A 394 -16.41 13.39 12.61
CA LEU A 394 -17.46 12.39 12.53
C LEU A 394 -17.25 11.38 13.67
N PRO A 395 -18.22 11.19 14.58
CA PRO A 395 -18.10 10.21 15.65
C PRO A 395 -17.90 8.78 15.10
N LEU A 396 -16.95 8.06 15.67
CA LEU A 396 -16.72 6.66 15.34
C LEU A 396 -17.79 5.80 16.03
N VAL A 397 -18.52 5.02 15.25
CA VAL A 397 -19.53 4.09 15.78
C VAL A 397 -18.87 3.02 16.65
N GLY A 398 -19.38 2.84 17.87
CA GLY A 398 -18.84 1.88 18.84
C GLY A 398 -17.71 2.41 19.73
N ALA A 399 -17.23 3.62 19.49
CA ALA A 399 -16.28 4.24 20.40
C ALA A 399 -16.96 4.67 21.72
N PRO A 400 -16.25 4.67 22.86
CA PRO A 400 -16.78 5.19 24.13
C PRO A 400 -17.25 6.64 23.98
N ALA A 401 -18.33 6.99 24.67
CA ALA A 401 -18.84 8.36 24.69
C ALA A 401 -17.75 9.33 25.22
N GLY A 402 -17.40 10.35 24.40
CA GLY A 402 -16.34 11.30 24.73
C GLY A 402 -15.02 11.05 24.01
N ALA A 403 -14.80 9.90 23.42
CA ALA A 403 -13.66 9.66 22.57
C ALA A 403 -13.81 10.46 21.26
N GLY A 404 -13.23 11.65 21.19
CA GLY A 404 -13.17 12.44 19.97
C GLY A 404 -14.14 13.64 19.86
N ALA A 405 -14.68 14.15 20.98
CA ALA A 405 -15.72 15.20 20.95
C ALA A 405 -15.21 16.66 20.89
N GLU A 406 -13.93 16.95 21.01
CA GLU A 406 -13.44 18.34 21.08
C GLU A 406 -12.31 18.62 20.08
N GLY A 407 -12.41 19.75 19.37
CA GLY A 407 -11.40 20.38 18.53
C GLY A 407 -11.82 20.59 17.05
N GLU A 408 -11.52 21.75 16.49
CA GLU A 408 -11.54 22.00 15.05
C GLU A 408 -10.36 21.25 14.40
N ALA A 409 -10.50 20.84 13.13
CA ALA A 409 -9.40 20.29 12.35
C ALA A 409 -8.31 21.38 12.21
N GLY A 410 -7.20 21.24 12.90
CA GLY A 410 -6.14 22.25 12.92
C GLY A 410 -5.72 22.73 14.31
N GLU A 411 -6.53 22.54 15.35
CA GLU A 411 -6.16 22.83 16.74
C GLU A 411 -5.47 21.64 17.45
N GLY A 412 -4.46 21.11 16.83
CA GLY A 412 -3.67 20.02 17.37
C GLY A 412 -2.17 20.31 17.25
N GLU A 413 -1.72 21.44 17.75
CA GLU A 413 -0.34 21.54 18.21
C GLU A 413 -0.21 20.55 19.36
N GLY A 414 0.61 19.52 19.11
CA GLY A 414 0.98 18.42 19.96
C GLY A 414 0.25 18.33 21.30
N ASP A 415 -0.66 17.38 21.41
CA ASP A 415 -1.27 17.04 22.69
C ASP A 415 -0.18 17.01 23.76
N GLU A 416 -0.12 18.05 24.61
CA GLU A 416 0.91 18.18 25.65
C GLU A 416 0.91 17.01 26.61
N GLY A 417 -0.17 16.22 26.63
CA GLY A 417 -0.33 14.97 27.36
C GLY A 417 0.02 13.70 26.59
N ALA A 418 0.26 13.76 25.25
CA ALA A 418 0.53 12.58 24.45
C ALA A 418 1.82 11.90 24.87
N GLU A 419 1.76 10.58 25.07
CA GLU A 419 2.92 9.76 25.44
C GLU A 419 3.95 9.70 24.31
N LEU A 420 3.50 9.59 23.04
CA LEU A 420 4.34 9.53 21.86
C LEU A 420 4.39 10.90 21.17
N VAL A 421 5.55 11.22 20.63
CA VAL A 421 5.81 12.38 19.78
C VAL A 421 6.43 11.93 18.47
N THR A 422 6.15 12.68 17.39
CA THR A 422 6.82 12.50 16.10
C THR A 422 7.56 13.77 15.72
N GLU A 423 8.82 13.64 15.37
CA GLU A 423 9.66 14.69 14.84
C GLU A 423 10.06 14.35 13.40
N ARG A 424 10.40 15.37 12.61
CA ARG A 424 10.94 15.19 11.27
C ARG A 424 12.34 15.78 11.21
N ALA A 425 13.33 14.92 11.01
CA ALA A 425 14.69 15.30 10.68
C ALA A 425 14.88 15.35 9.16
N MET A 426 15.87 16.11 8.71
CA MET A 426 16.28 16.15 7.31
C MET A 426 17.72 15.65 7.22
N VAL A 427 17.92 14.50 6.59
CA VAL A 427 19.22 13.85 6.43
C VAL A 427 19.84 14.30 5.13
N GLU A 428 21.06 14.85 5.19
CA GLU A 428 21.81 15.23 3.97
C GLU A 428 22.41 13.98 3.32
N VAL A 429 22.05 13.75 2.06
CA VAL A 429 22.53 12.62 1.25
C VAL A 429 23.27 13.16 0.02
N ALA A 430 24.49 12.75 -0.16
CA ALA A 430 25.35 13.21 -1.27
C ALA A 430 24.68 12.90 -2.63
N GLY A 431 24.57 13.91 -3.47
CA GLY A 431 23.96 13.79 -4.81
C GLY A 431 22.42 13.80 -4.85
N LEU A 432 21.75 13.66 -3.70
CA LEU A 432 20.28 13.68 -3.59
C LEU A 432 19.74 14.90 -2.83
N GLY A 433 20.56 15.51 -1.97
CA GLY A 433 20.13 16.59 -1.08
C GLY A 433 19.47 16.05 0.19
N ARG A 434 18.38 16.68 0.60
CA ARG A 434 17.73 16.44 1.91
C ARG A 434 16.66 15.36 1.81
N VAL A 435 16.80 14.33 2.64
CA VAL A 435 15.90 13.19 2.75
C VAL A 435 15.15 13.29 4.09
N PRO A 436 13.80 13.34 4.11
CA PRO A 436 13.06 13.36 5.37
C PRO A 436 13.17 12.02 6.11
N LEU A 437 13.34 12.11 7.42
CA LEU A 437 13.33 10.99 8.34
C LEU A 437 12.37 11.32 9.49
N PHE A 438 11.26 10.61 9.58
CA PHE A 438 10.32 10.75 10.69
C PHE A 438 10.80 9.91 11.86
N LEU A 439 10.77 10.48 13.06
CA LEU A 439 11.23 9.90 14.31
C LEU A 439 10.07 9.88 15.28
N THR A 440 9.55 8.71 15.60
CA THR A 440 8.47 8.55 16.58
C THR A 440 9.01 7.85 17.83
N HIS A 441 8.87 8.48 18.94
CA HIS A 441 9.38 7.99 20.22
C HIS A 441 8.53 8.50 21.38
N ARG A 442 8.77 7.95 22.55
CA ARG A 442 8.15 8.45 23.79
C ARG A 442 8.77 9.79 24.16
N ARG A 443 7.95 10.75 24.62
CA ARG A 443 8.35 12.13 24.94
C ARG A 443 9.54 12.23 25.91
N ASP A 444 9.68 11.28 26.84
CA ASP A 444 10.77 11.25 27.82
C ASP A 444 12.05 10.54 27.32
N VAL A 445 12.04 9.97 26.10
CA VAL A 445 13.23 9.37 25.48
C VAL A 445 14.03 10.48 24.82
N GLN A 446 15.30 10.53 25.17
CA GLN A 446 16.27 11.49 24.62
C GLN A 446 17.42 10.76 23.93
N PRO A 447 18.09 11.38 22.99
CA PRO A 447 19.30 10.83 22.37
C PRO A 447 20.38 10.52 23.42
N ASP A 448 20.69 9.25 23.64
CA ASP A 448 21.71 8.78 24.60
C ASP A 448 22.73 7.83 23.98
N GLY A 449 22.68 7.64 22.66
CA GLY A 449 23.57 6.77 21.90
C GLY A 449 23.27 5.28 22.05
N ASP A 450 22.23 4.89 22.79
CA ASP A 450 21.93 3.48 23.08
C ASP A 450 20.43 3.12 22.94
N THR A 451 19.60 4.04 22.41
CA THR A 451 18.19 3.76 22.16
C THR A 451 18.05 2.72 21.04
N PRO A 452 17.32 1.60 21.25
CA PRO A 452 16.95 0.69 20.17
C PRO A 452 16.17 1.44 19.08
N ALA A 453 16.59 1.33 17.84
CA ALA A 453 15.95 2.00 16.72
C ALA A 453 15.44 0.98 15.70
N LEU A 454 14.21 1.18 15.23
CA LEU A 454 13.62 0.45 14.13
C LEU A 454 13.53 1.39 12.93
N LEU A 455 14.44 1.21 11.97
CA LEU A 455 14.48 1.99 10.75
C LEU A 455 13.71 1.26 9.65
N TRP A 456 12.67 1.90 9.14
CA TRP A 456 11.80 1.40 8.08
C TRP A 456 11.90 2.27 6.82
N GLY A 457 11.74 1.66 5.63
CA GLY A 457 11.68 2.37 4.36
C GLY A 457 11.08 1.54 3.24
N TYR A 458 10.77 2.21 2.11
CA TYR A 458 10.22 1.56 0.91
C TYR A 458 10.98 1.97 -0.37
N GLY A 459 10.83 3.21 -0.86
CA GLY A 459 11.63 3.81 -1.93
C GLY A 459 11.45 3.14 -3.31
N GLY A 460 10.26 3.20 -3.88
CA GLY A 460 9.99 2.69 -5.23
C GLY A 460 8.54 2.86 -5.67
N PHE A 461 8.29 2.59 -6.95
CA PHE A 461 6.96 2.52 -7.56
C PHE A 461 6.15 3.82 -7.48
N ASN A 462 6.82 4.96 -7.33
CA ASN A 462 6.15 6.25 -7.16
C ASN A 462 5.17 6.29 -5.95
N ILE A 463 5.33 5.36 -5.00
CA ILE A 463 4.48 5.28 -3.81
C ILE A 463 5.00 6.23 -2.75
N PRO A 464 4.25 7.29 -2.40
CA PRO A 464 4.69 8.22 -1.36
C PRO A 464 4.54 7.61 0.03
N ILE A 465 5.58 7.74 0.84
CA ILE A 465 5.57 7.36 2.25
C ILE A 465 5.19 8.59 3.08
N THR A 466 4.02 8.53 3.69
CA THR A 466 3.42 9.60 4.49
C THR A 466 3.13 9.13 5.91
N PRO A 467 2.88 10.02 6.88
CA PRO A 467 2.54 9.64 8.23
C PRO A 467 1.37 8.66 8.29
N MET A 468 1.61 7.45 8.79
CA MET A 468 0.60 6.40 8.94
C MET A 468 0.78 5.66 10.26
N TYR A 469 -0.31 5.43 10.97
CA TYR A 469 -0.30 4.68 12.19
C TYR A 469 0.00 3.21 11.95
N SER A 470 0.93 2.70 12.73
CA SER A 470 1.25 1.28 12.79
C SER A 470 1.24 0.83 14.25
N PRO A 471 0.29 -0.03 14.68
CA PRO A 471 0.18 -0.46 16.08
C PRO A 471 1.48 -1.06 16.64
N TRP A 472 2.20 -1.87 15.83
CA TRP A 472 3.43 -2.49 16.28
C TRP A 472 4.61 -1.51 16.36
N ALA A 473 4.71 -0.54 15.45
CA ALA A 473 5.73 0.50 15.49
C ALA A 473 5.47 1.49 16.65
N ALA A 474 4.20 1.82 16.89
CA ALA A 474 3.79 2.61 18.04
C ALA A 474 4.08 1.88 19.37
N LEU A 475 3.82 0.57 19.42
CA LEU A 475 4.19 -0.25 20.59
C LEU A 475 5.71 -0.29 20.80
N PHE A 476 6.50 -0.45 19.72
CA PHE A 476 7.96 -0.39 19.79
C PHE A 476 8.43 0.94 20.41
N ALA A 477 7.84 2.06 20.00
CA ALA A 477 8.14 3.37 20.56
C ALA A 477 7.70 3.51 22.02
N ARG A 478 6.49 3.03 22.39
CA ARG A 478 6.01 3.02 23.78
C ARG A 478 6.90 2.21 24.72
N LEU A 479 7.49 1.15 24.23
CA LEU A 479 8.47 0.34 24.96
C LEU A 479 9.85 1.00 25.12
N GLY A 480 10.01 2.24 24.65
CA GLY A 480 11.23 3.04 24.78
C GLY A 480 12.19 2.90 23.62
N GLY A 481 11.75 2.33 22.51
CA GLY A 481 12.47 2.35 21.24
C GLY A 481 12.23 3.64 20.46
N LEU A 482 12.95 3.80 19.35
CA LEU A 482 12.78 4.84 18.33
C LEU A 482 12.26 4.20 17.04
N SER A 483 11.06 4.53 16.61
CA SER A 483 10.56 4.16 15.28
C SER A 483 10.96 5.25 14.29
N ALA A 484 11.79 4.91 13.31
CA ALA A 484 12.31 5.82 12.29
C ALA A 484 11.78 5.41 10.91
N VAL A 485 11.16 6.33 10.16
CA VAL A 485 10.61 6.09 8.82
C VAL A 485 11.31 7.00 7.82
N ALA A 486 12.06 6.40 6.90
CA ALA A 486 12.81 7.11 5.87
C ALA A 486 11.96 7.33 4.62
N VAL A 487 11.90 8.59 4.15
CA VAL A 487 11.26 8.99 2.89
C VAL A 487 12.31 8.97 1.79
N LEU A 488 12.27 7.95 0.93
CA LEU A 488 13.37 7.61 0.03
C LEU A 488 13.08 7.95 -1.43
N PRO A 489 14.10 8.26 -2.26
CA PRO A 489 13.91 8.41 -3.70
C PRO A 489 13.29 7.13 -4.29
N GLY A 490 12.61 7.28 -5.42
CA GLY A 490 11.76 6.23 -5.99
C GLY A 490 10.31 6.26 -5.50
N GLY A 491 10.04 6.97 -4.39
CA GLY A 491 8.68 7.34 -3.97
C GLY A 491 8.13 8.55 -4.74
N GLY A 492 6.88 8.94 -4.41
CA GLY A 492 6.16 10.03 -5.08
C GLY A 492 6.16 11.36 -4.32
N GLU A 493 6.87 11.49 -3.20
CA GLU A 493 6.73 12.59 -2.24
C GLU A 493 7.13 13.96 -2.79
N TYR A 494 8.01 13.99 -3.79
CA TYR A 494 8.49 15.20 -4.44
C TYR A 494 8.28 15.21 -5.97
N GLY A 495 7.44 14.28 -6.48
CA GLY A 495 7.09 14.17 -7.88
C GLY A 495 8.09 13.40 -8.73
N ARG A 496 8.03 13.63 -10.05
CA ARG A 496 8.72 12.82 -11.07
C ARG A 496 10.23 12.73 -10.89
N GLU A 497 10.89 13.83 -10.59
CA GLU A 497 12.35 13.85 -10.41
C GLU A 497 12.81 12.98 -9.23
N TRP A 498 12.02 12.95 -8.16
CA TRP A 498 12.28 12.13 -6.99
C TRP A 498 12.05 10.64 -7.28
N TYR A 499 10.98 10.32 -7.99
CA TYR A 499 10.71 8.97 -8.45
C TYR A 499 11.85 8.46 -9.36
N ASP A 500 12.23 9.24 -10.39
CA ASP A 500 13.28 8.86 -11.32
C ASP A 500 14.65 8.72 -10.64
N ALA A 501 14.92 9.46 -9.58
CA ALA A 501 16.15 9.36 -8.80
C ALA A 501 16.31 8.04 -8.03
N GLY A 502 15.26 7.21 -7.93
CA GLY A 502 15.28 5.94 -7.20
C GLY A 502 14.91 4.70 -8.02
N ARG A 503 14.92 4.76 -9.35
CA ARG A 503 14.58 3.62 -10.22
C ARG A 503 15.63 3.33 -11.28
N LEU A 504 15.54 2.17 -11.92
CA LEU A 504 16.41 1.75 -13.02
C LEU A 504 17.90 1.88 -12.64
N ALA A 505 18.70 2.56 -13.46
CA ALA A 505 20.11 2.81 -13.21
C ALA A 505 20.40 3.60 -11.92
N GLN A 506 19.40 4.34 -11.42
CA GLN A 506 19.49 5.15 -10.22
C GLN A 506 19.04 4.42 -8.93
N LYS A 507 18.65 3.14 -9.01
CA LYS A 507 18.12 2.38 -7.87
C LYS A 507 19.08 2.33 -6.67
N GLN A 508 20.38 2.41 -6.88
CA GLN A 508 21.40 2.45 -5.81
C GLN A 508 21.20 3.66 -4.87
N ASN A 509 20.71 4.78 -5.38
CA ASN A 509 20.44 5.98 -4.57
C ASN A 509 19.48 5.71 -3.40
N VAL A 510 18.54 4.77 -3.57
CA VAL A 510 17.59 4.37 -2.52
C VAL A 510 18.33 3.70 -1.36
N PHE A 511 19.24 2.80 -1.68
CA PHE A 511 20.04 2.05 -0.69
C PHE A 511 21.04 2.95 0.02
N ASP A 512 21.66 3.87 -0.72
CA ASP A 512 22.59 4.86 -0.18
C ASP A 512 21.86 5.80 0.78
N ALA A 513 20.69 6.33 0.38
CA ALA A 513 19.88 7.22 1.22
C ALA A 513 19.42 6.53 2.52
N PHE A 514 18.99 5.28 2.44
CA PHE A 514 18.58 4.51 3.63
C PHE A 514 19.78 4.24 4.56
N SER A 515 20.93 3.91 4.00
CA SER A 515 22.18 3.73 4.76
C SER A 515 22.65 5.02 5.42
N GLU A 516 22.48 6.17 4.76
CA GLU A 516 22.78 7.48 5.36
C GLU A 516 21.80 7.82 6.51
N CYS A 517 20.53 7.43 6.43
CA CYS A 517 19.59 7.54 7.56
C CYS A 517 20.10 6.74 8.78
N ALA A 518 20.61 5.52 8.57
CA ALA A 518 21.19 4.73 9.66
C ALA A 518 22.47 5.38 10.25
N ARG A 519 23.33 5.94 9.40
CA ARG A 519 24.52 6.72 9.85
C ARG A 519 24.11 7.96 10.62
N TRP A 520 23.08 8.65 10.15
CA TRP A 520 22.53 9.83 10.81
C TRP A 520 22.01 9.52 12.21
N LEU A 521 21.26 8.40 12.37
CA LEU A 521 20.79 7.95 13.69
C LEU A 521 21.93 7.72 14.68
N THR A 522 23.08 7.26 14.18
CA THR A 522 24.29 7.11 15.00
C THR A 522 24.96 8.45 15.29
N ALA A 523 25.14 9.28 14.26
CA ALA A 523 25.86 10.56 14.39
C ALA A 523 25.10 11.58 15.24
N SER A 524 23.75 11.56 15.20
CA SER A 524 22.87 12.42 15.99
C SER A 524 22.72 11.96 17.45
N GLY A 525 23.33 10.83 17.82
CA GLY A 525 23.30 10.32 19.18
C GLY A 525 22.00 9.59 19.58
N TRP A 526 21.13 9.28 18.63
CA TRP A 526 19.93 8.49 18.91
C TRP A 526 20.27 7.04 19.24
N SER A 527 21.15 6.43 18.44
CA SER A 527 21.41 4.99 18.53
C SER A 527 22.86 4.68 18.14
N ARG A 528 23.19 3.40 18.07
CA ARG A 528 24.46 2.87 17.54
C ARG A 528 24.18 1.66 16.65
N PRO A 529 25.11 1.29 15.75
CA PRO A 529 24.85 0.21 14.77
C PRO A 529 24.29 -1.08 15.39
N ALA A 530 24.82 -1.53 16.52
CA ALA A 530 24.36 -2.74 17.19
C ALA A 530 22.93 -2.65 17.77
N ARG A 531 22.33 -1.46 17.78
CA ARG A 531 20.96 -1.20 18.28
C ARG A 531 20.00 -0.76 17.19
N ILE A 532 20.44 -0.68 15.93
CA ILE A 532 19.60 -0.32 14.77
C ILE A 532 19.12 -1.60 14.11
N ALA A 533 17.82 -1.84 14.17
CA ALA A 533 17.13 -2.85 13.37
C ALA A 533 16.57 -2.21 12.10
N VAL A 534 16.62 -2.93 10.98
CA VAL A 534 16.02 -2.50 9.71
C VAL A 534 14.90 -3.42 9.29
N ASN A 535 13.79 -2.82 8.82
CA ASN A 535 12.60 -3.53 8.37
C ASN A 535 12.02 -2.88 7.10
N GLY A 536 11.39 -3.68 6.27
CA GLY A 536 10.67 -3.25 5.09
C GLY A 536 10.09 -4.44 4.34
N GLY A 537 8.94 -4.23 3.68
CA GLY A 537 8.22 -5.26 2.94
C GLY A 537 8.26 -5.02 1.43
N SER A 538 8.13 -6.09 0.62
CA SER A 538 8.06 -5.99 -0.84
C SER A 538 9.33 -5.33 -1.42
N ASN A 539 9.19 -4.22 -2.14
CA ASN A 539 10.34 -3.38 -2.53
C ASN A 539 11.15 -2.90 -1.30
N GLY A 540 10.50 -2.68 -0.14
CA GLY A 540 11.18 -2.42 1.13
C GLY A 540 11.97 -3.62 1.64
N GLY A 541 11.53 -4.85 1.34
CA GLY A 541 12.28 -6.08 1.60
C GLY A 541 13.55 -6.17 0.76
N LEU A 542 13.48 -5.78 -0.53
CA LEU A 542 14.66 -5.59 -1.38
C LEU A 542 15.61 -4.54 -0.78
N LEU A 543 15.08 -3.37 -0.37
CA LEU A 543 15.84 -2.31 0.27
C LEU A 543 16.65 -2.83 1.46
N VAL A 544 15.96 -3.48 2.41
CA VAL A 544 16.58 -4.02 3.63
C VAL A 544 17.66 -5.05 3.31
N ALA A 545 17.35 -5.99 2.42
CA ALA A 545 18.29 -7.04 2.05
C ALA A 545 19.50 -6.50 1.26
N ALA A 546 19.31 -5.52 0.37
CA ALA A 546 20.40 -4.87 -0.36
C ALA A 546 21.32 -4.09 0.58
N CYS A 547 20.76 -3.27 1.49
CA CYS A 547 21.54 -2.54 2.49
C CYS A 547 22.28 -3.49 3.44
N LEU A 548 21.65 -4.57 3.87
CA LEU A 548 22.26 -5.60 4.71
C LEU A 548 23.51 -6.21 4.06
N VAL A 549 23.44 -6.58 2.76
CA VAL A 549 24.59 -7.21 2.10
C VAL A 549 25.68 -6.21 1.72
N GLN A 550 25.33 -4.93 1.53
CA GLN A 550 26.28 -3.85 1.22
C GLN A 550 26.98 -3.31 2.48
N HIS A 551 26.22 -3.08 3.56
CA HIS A 551 26.65 -2.40 4.79
C HIS A 551 26.21 -3.13 6.06
N PRO A 552 26.58 -4.41 6.26
CA PRO A 552 26.17 -5.18 7.43
C PRO A 552 26.64 -4.55 8.76
N GLU A 553 27.68 -3.73 8.74
CA GLU A 553 28.24 -3.04 9.90
C GLU A 553 27.33 -1.94 10.48
N LEU A 554 26.35 -1.48 9.72
CA LEU A 554 25.42 -0.43 10.14
C LEU A 554 24.27 -0.93 11.00
N PHE A 555 24.03 -2.25 11.03
CA PHE A 555 22.81 -2.82 11.58
C PHE A 555 23.06 -3.87 12.64
N GLY A 556 22.23 -3.86 13.70
CA GLY A 556 22.19 -4.88 14.75
C GLY A 556 21.25 -6.04 14.40
N ALA A 557 20.25 -5.82 13.55
CA ALA A 557 19.33 -6.84 13.04
C ALA A 557 18.70 -6.41 11.71
N ALA A 558 18.24 -7.39 10.91
CA ALA A 558 17.49 -7.12 9.69
C ALA A 558 16.27 -8.03 9.57
N VAL A 559 15.13 -7.46 9.15
CA VAL A 559 13.86 -8.16 8.90
C VAL A 559 13.35 -7.78 7.51
N PRO A 560 13.89 -8.36 6.42
CA PRO A 560 13.31 -8.22 5.08
C PRO A 560 12.05 -9.08 4.98
N GLU A 561 10.93 -8.45 4.58
CA GLU A 561 9.62 -9.11 4.46
C GLU A 561 9.17 -9.17 3.01
N VAL A 562 8.68 -10.33 2.55
CA VAL A 562 8.12 -10.56 1.21
C VAL A 562 8.90 -9.86 0.08
N GLY A 563 10.24 -9.89 0.14
CA GLY A 563 11.12 -9.05 -0.67
C GLY A 563 11.44 -9.61 -2.04
N VAL A 564 11.63 -8.73 -3.03
CA VAL A 564 12.15 -9.08 -4.37
C VAL A 564 13.67 -9.26 -4.28
N LEU A 565 14.15 -10.44 -3.90
CA LEU A 565 15.53 -10.66 -3.48
C LEU A 565 16.44 -11.27 -4.54
N ASP A 566 15.88 -11.78 -5.64
CA ASP A 566 16.60 -12.23 -6.84
C ASP A 566 16.25 -11.33 -8.03
N MET A 567 17.05 -10.28 -8.23
CA MET A 567 16.81 -9.29 -9.27
C MET A 567 17.12 -9.78 -10.69
N LEU A 568 17.66 -10.96 -10.83
CA LEU A 568 17.95 -11.52 -12.16
C LEU A 568 16.81 -12.41 -12.68
N ARG A 569 15.83 -12.72 -11.82
CA ARG A 569 14.76 -13.67 -12.17
C ARG A 569 13.35 -13.21 -11.81
N PHE A 570 13.17 -12.09 -11.14
CA PHE A 570 11.88 -11.58 -10.68
C PHE A 570 10.82 -11.54 -11.81
N HIS A 571 11.24 -11.16 -13.02
CA HIS A 571 10.38 -11.01 -14.21
C HIS A 571 9.79 -12.33 -14.74
N LEU A 572 10.21 -13.47 -14.20
CA LEU A 572 9.76 -14.81 -14.63
C LEU A 572 8.56 -15.32 -13.83
N PHE A 573 8.21 -14.64 -12.74
CA PHE A 573 7.17 -15.08 -11.81
C PHE A 573 5.98 -14.13 -11.84
N THR A 574 4.79 -14.67 -11.89
CA THR A 574 3.49 -13.99 -11.69
C THR A 574 3.41 -12.60 -12.36
N ILE A 575 3.34 -11.52 -11.58
CA ILE A 575 3.28 -10.12 -12.04
C ILE A 575 4.67 -9.47 -12.13
N GLY A 576 5.74 -10.19 -11.84
CA GLY A 576 7.10 -9.62 -11.79
C GLY A 576 7.55 -8.94 -13.09
N TRP A 577 7.03 -9.37 -14.23
CA TRP A 577 7.31 -8.73 -15.53
C TRP A 577 6.89 -7.25 -15.55
N ALA A 578 5.85 -6.86 -14.81
CA ALA A 578 5.34 -5.50 -14.73
C ALA A 578 6.32 -4.53 -14.04
N TRP A 579 7.24 -5.03 -13.21
CA TRP A 579 8.19 -4.20 -12.44
C TRP A 579 9.44 -3.80 -13.23
N LYS A 580 9.52 -4.16 -14.51
CA LYS A 580 10.64 -3.75 -15.38
C LYS A 580 10.75 -2.25 -15.53
N SER A 581 9.64 -1.51 -15.40
CA SER A 581 9.63 -0.05 -15.42
C SER A 581 10.39 0.56 -14.23
N ASP A 582 10.40 -0.10 -13.07
CA ASP A 582 11.10 0.36 -11.86
C ASP A 582 12.49 -0.23 -11.71
N PHE A 583 12.68 -1.50 -12.05
CA PHE A 583 13.94 -2.21 -11.82
C PHE A 583 14.81 -2.32 -13.06
N GLY A 584 14.20 -2.44 -14.24
CA GLY A 584 14.88 -2.77 -15.50
C GLY A 584 14.63 -4.21 -15.95
N ASP A 585 15.03 -4.52 -17.18
CA ASP A 585 14.87 -5.85 -17.79
C ASP A 585 16.17 -6.66 -17.64
N PRO A 586 16.15 -7.82 -16.92
CA PRO A 586 17.33 -8.68 -16.81
C PRO A 586 17.81 -9.29 -18.14
N VAL A 587 17.00 -9.24 -19.21
CA VAL A 587 17.39 -9.71 -20.55
C VAL A 587 18.27 -8.69 -21.27
N ASP A 588 18.09 -7.40 -20.97
CA ASP A 588 18.94 -6.32 -21.50
C ASP A 588 20.34 -6.37 -20.86
N PRO A 589 21.45 -6.41 -21.63
CA PRO A 589 22.79 -6.54 -21.09
C PRO A 589 23.26 -5.36 -20.21
N GLU A 590 22.74 -4.14 -20.44
CA GLU A 590 23.07 -2.98 -19.63
C GLU A 590 22.29 -3.00 -18.32
N GLN A 591 20.99 -3.21 -18.40
CA GLN A 591 20.10 -3.26 -17.24
C GLN A 591 20.42 -4.47 -16.35
N TYR A 592 20.83 -5.60 -16.93
CA TYR A 592 21.37 -6.73 -16.18
C TYR A 592 22.52 -6.33 -15.26
N ARG A 593 23.43 -5.43 -15.69
CA ARG A 593 24.54 -4.97 -14.85
C ARG A 593 24.04 -4.18 -13.64
N TRP A 594 23.03 -3.32 -13.84
CA TRP A 594 22.42 -2.58 -12.72
C TRP A 594 21.82 -3.56 -11.71
N LEU A 595 20.94 -4.45 -12.20
CA LEU A 595 20.24 -5.45 -11.39
C LEU A 595 21.22 -6.36 -10.64
N ARG A 596 22.28 -6.82 -11.32
CA ARG A 596 23.30 -7.70 -10.73
C ARG A 596 24.09 -6.98 -9.61
N SER A 597 24.31 -5.68 -9.72
CA SER A 597 25.12 -4.90 -8.77
C SER A 597 24.51 -4.86 -7.37
N TYR A 598 23.18 -4.86 -7.25
CA TYR A 598 22.48 -4.77 -5.98
C TYR A 598 21.61 -5.99 -5.63
N SER A 599 21.48 -6.98 -6.50
CA SER A 599 20.68 -8.19 -6.25
C SER A 599 21.10 -8.89 -4.95
N PRO A 600 20.25 -8.95 -3.90
CA PRO A 600 20.66 -9.43 -2.59
C PRO A 600 21.23 -10.85 -2.62
N VAL A 601 20.54 -11.83 -3.23
CA VAL A 601 20.99 -13.22 -3.33
C VAL A 601 22.38 -13.33 -3.95
N HIS A 602 22.72 -12.46 -4.90
CA HIS A 602 23.96 -12.53 -5.67
C HIS A 602 25.13 -11.73 -5.09
N ASN A 603 24.87 -10.92 -4.05
CA ASN A 603 25.88 -10.05 -3.43
C ASN A 603 26.23 -10.44 -1.99
N ILE A 604 25.77 -11.59 -1.52
CA ILE A 604 26.21 -12.17 -0.25
C ILE A 604 27.69 -12.50 -0.36
N ARG A 605 28.50 -11.94 0.53
CA ARG A 605 29.97 -12.06 0.51
C ARG A 605 30.42 -13.16 1.48
N PRO A 606 31.17 -14.17 1.01
CA PRO A 606 31.75 -15.20 1.88
C PRO A 606 32.66 -14.57 2.96
N GLY A 607 32.53 -15.05 4.20
CA GLY A 607 33.34 -14.59 5.32
C GLY A 607 32.92 -13.23 5.92
N THR A 608 31.88 -12.60 5.38
CA THR A 608 31.28 -11.41 5.97
C THR A 608 30.45 -11.78 7.19
N ARG A 609 30.58 -11.01 8.26
CA ARG A 609 29.79 -11.19 9.48
C ARG A 609 28.48 -10.38 9.36
N TYR A 610 27.40 -11.08 8.99
CA TYR A 610 26.07 -10.49 8.96
C TYR A 610 25.43 -10.45 10.36
N PRO A 611 24.66 -9.43 10.72
CA PRO A 611 23.88 -9.42 11.96
C PRO A 611 22.80 -10.51 11.94
N PRO A 612 22.08 -10.75 13.06
CA PRO A 612 20.89 -11.58 13.06
C PRO A 612 19.89 -11.17 11.98
N VAL A 613 19.33 -12.14 11.26
CA VAL A 613 18.34 -11.90 10.20
C VAL A 613 17.11 -12.79 10.40
N MET A 614 15.91 -12.18 10.29
CA MET A 614 14.67 -12.92 10.14
C MET A 614 14.02 -12.53 8.81
N VAL A 615 14.07 -13.42 7.83
CA VAL A 615 13.34 -13.28 6.57
C VAL A 615 11.91 -13.70 6.81
N VAL A 616 10.94 -12.84 6.46
CA VAL A 616 9.50 -13.13 6.58
C VAL A 616 8.91 -13.27 5.19
N THR A 617 8.10 -14.30 4.99
CA THR A 617 7.37 -14.55 3.73
C THR A 617 6.10 -15.33 4.00
N ALA A 618 5.28 -15.55 2.97
CA ALA A 618 4.04 -16.31 3.04
C ALA A 618 3.98 -17.35 1.91
N ASP A 619 3.29 -18.46 2.15
CA ASP A 619 3.30 -19.61 1.24
C ASP A 619 2.38 -19.43 0.00
N HIS A 620 1.43 -18.49 0.07
CA HIS A 620 0.49 -18.15 -1.01
C HIS A 620 0.77 -16.77 -1.62
N ASP A 621 1.96 -16.19 -1.38
CA ASP A 621 2.35 -14.92 -1.99
C ASP A 621 2.58 -15.10 -3.49
N ASP A 622 1.56 -14.76 -4.29
CA ASP A 622 1.57 -14.77 -5.74
C ASP A 622 1.83 -13.39 -6.36
N ARG A 623 2.24 -12.41 -5.53
CA ARG A 623 2.81 -11.12 -5.95
C ARG A 623 4.33 -11.21 -5.99
N VAL A 624 4.96 -11.44 -4.85
CA VAL A 624 6.39 -11.70 -4.73
C VAL A 624 6.60 -13.12 -4.24
N VAL A 625 6.69 -14.06 -5.17
CA VAL A 625 6.76 -15.48 -4.85
C VAL A 625 7.77 -15.79 -3.74
N PRO A 626 7.45 -16.70 -2.79
CA PRO A 626 8.31 -17.01 -1.63
C PRO A 626 9.69 -17.54 -2.02
N ALA A 627 9.88 -17.99 -3.26
CA ALA A 627 11.17 -18.41 -3.80
C ALA A 627 12.28 -17.36 -3.62
N HIS A 628 11.96 -16.06 -3.72
CA HIS A 628 12.90 -14.97 -3.44
C HIS A 628 13.45 -15.04 -2.01
N SER A 629 12.55 -15.13 -1.04
CA SER A 629 12.88 -15.25 0.38
C SER A 629 13.59 -16.54 0.71
N PHE A 630 13.16 -17.66 0.11
CA PHE A 630 13.78 -18.98 0.28
C PHE A 630 15.24 -18.98 -0.19
N LYS A 631 15.50 -18.48 -1.39
CA LYS A 631 16.86 -18.40 -1.96
C LYS A 631 17.77 -17.52 -1.13
N PHE A 632 17.29 -16.37 -0.67
CA PHE A 632 18.07 -15.44 0.14
C PHE A 632 18.40 -16.04 1.51
N ALA A 633 17.43 -16.62 2.20
CA ALA A 633 17.64 -17.28 3.49
C ALA A 633 18.64 -18.45 3.36
N ALA A 634 18.49 -19.31 2.35
CA ALA A 634 19.41 -20.42 2.10
C ALA A 634 20.84 -19.93 1.82
N ALA A 635 20.98 -18.89 1.01
CA ALA A 635 22.30 -18.32 0.69
C ALA A 635 22.99 -17.68 1.92
N LEU A 636 22.25 -16.98 2.76
CA LEU A 636 22.79 -16.43 4.01
C LEU A 636 23.16 -17.53 5.01
N GLN A 637 22.34 -18.58 5.15
CA GLN A 637 22.61 -19.70 6.05
C GLN A 637 23.89 -20.47 5.70
N GLN A 638 24.29 -20.50 4.43
CA GLN A 638 25.60 -21.03 4.05
C GLN A 638 26.77 -20.24 4.65
N GLN A 639 26.58 -18.95 4.94
CA GLN A 639 27.59 -18.10 5.58
C GLN A 639 27.55 -18.20 7.10
N GLU A 640 26.40 -18.53 7.70
CA GLU A 640 26.21 -18.70 9.14
C GLU A 640 27.19 -19.74 9.72
N VAL A 641 27.40 -20.83 9.00
CA VAL A 641 28.35 -21.90 9.38
C VAL A 641 29.81 -21.41 9.49
N ARG A 642 30.13 -20.23 8.94
CA ARG A 642 31.49 -19.67 8.87
C ARG A 642 31.71 -18.47 9.81
N GLY A 643 30.75 -18.11 10.69
CA GLY A 643 30.95 -17.09 11.73
C GLY A 643 30.04 -15.86 11.64
N SER A 644 28.78 -16.00 11.30
CA SER A 644 27.78 -14.92 11.41
C SER A 644 27.64 -14.44 12.84
N ALA A 645 27.15 -13.20 13.02
CA ALA A 645 26.92 -12.61 14.34
C ALA A 645 25.68 -13.16 15.05
N GLY A 646 24.80 -13.87 14.33
CA GLY A 646 23.55 -14.42 14.85
C GLY A 646 22.83 -15.34 13.87
N PRO A 647 21.65 -15.84 14.23
CA PRO A 647 20.90 -16.78 13.41
C PRO A 647 20.35 -16.09 12.16
N VAL A 648 20.25 -16.87 11.08
CA VAL A 648 19.44 -16.55 9.90
C VAL A 648 18.19 -17.41 9.97
N LEU A 649 17.07 -16.78 10.24
CA LEU A 649 15.76 -17.39 10.39
C LEU A 649 14.91 -17.13 9.13
N LEU A 650 14.04 -18.08 8.80
CA LEU A 650 13.02 -17.92 7.79
C LEU A 650 11.66 -18.20 8.44
N ARG A 651 10.81 -17.19 8.51
CA ARG A 651 9.43 -17.30 8.96
C ARG A 651 8.52 -17.37 7.74
N VAL A 652 7.75 -18.43 7.64
CA VAL A 652 6.78 -18.64 6.54
C VAL A 652 5.39 -18.64 7.14
N GLU A 653 4.56 -17.66 6.80
CA GLU A 653 3.16 -17.65 7.18
C GLU A 653 2.38 -18.59 6.27
N ALA A 654 1.67 -19.53 6.86
CA ALA A 654 0.85 -20.49 6.13
C ALA A 654 -0.51 -19.88 5.75
N SER A 655 -1.03 -20.22 4.57
CA SER A 655 -2.31 -19.70 4.06
C SER A 655 -2.39 -18.18 4.16
N ALA A 656 -1.36 -17.50 3.65
CA ALA A 656 -1.25 -16.05 3.59
C ALA A 656 -0.55 -15.63 2.29
N GLY A 657 -0.92 -14.46 1.76
CA GLY A 657 -0.34 -13.86 0.55
C GLY A 657 0.63 -12.72 0.88
N HIS A 658 0.64 -11.70 0.02
CA HIS A 658 1.57 -10.55 0.13
C HIS A 658 1.26 -9.56 1.29
N GLY A 659 0.39 -9.93 2.21
CA GLY A 659 -0.02 -9.15 3.38
C GLY A 659 -1.44 -8.57 3.28
N HIS A 660 -1.99 -8.37 2.08
CA HIS A 660 -3.39 -7.97 1.93
C HIS A 660 -4.33 -9.11 2.32
N GLY A 661 -5.41 -8.79 3.06
CA GLY A 661 -6.38 -9.81 3.51
C GLY A 661 -5.85 -10.77 4.57
N MET A 662 -4.68 -10.51 5.18
CA MET A 662 -4.19 -11.29 6.30
C MET A 662 -5.09 -11.07 7.53
N PRO A 663 -5.58 -12.13 8.18
CA PRO A 663 -6.35 -12.03 9.42
C PRO A 663 -5.60 -11.23 10.50
N THR A 664 -6.31 -10.39 11.26
CA THR A 664 -5.73 -9.63 12.38
C THR A 664 -5.02 -10.55 13.39
N SER A 665 -5.57 -11.72 13.67
CA SER A 665 -4.99 -12.72 14.57
C SER A 665 -3.61 -13.21 14.07
N LYS A 666 -3.44 -13.48 12.77
CA LYS A 666 -2.17 -13.85 12.16
C LYS A 666 -1.19 -12.68 12.14
N LEU A 667 -1.66 -11.47 11.84
CA LEU A 667 -0.84 -10.26 11.86
C LEU A 667 -0.28 -9.99 13.26
N VAL A 668 -1.10 -10.10 14.31
CA VAL A 668 -0.67 -9.97 15.71
C VAL A 668 0.38 -11.01 16.05
N ALA A 669 0.20 -12.26 15.63
CA ALA A 669 1.16 -13.34 15.89
C ALA A 669 2.50 -13.09 15.17
N GLU A 670 2.46 -12.69 13.91
CA GLU A 670 3.65 -12.35 13.12
C GLU A 670 4.43 -11.19 13.73
N ARG A 671 3.75 -10.10 14.06
CA ARG A 671 4.39 -8.92 14.66
C ARG A 671 4.93 -9.21 16.06
N ALA A 672 4.31 -10.12 16.82
CA ALA A 672 4.85 -10.59 18.11
C ALA A 672 6.18 -11.35 17.92
N ASP A 673 6.26 -12.20 16.89
CA ASP A 673 7.47 -12.92 16.54
C ASP A 673 8.60 -11.97 16.14
N VAL A 674 8.30 -10.98 15.28
CA VAL A 674 9.25 -9.94 14.87
C VAL A 674 9.72 -9.12 16.07
N LEU A 675 8.80 -8.62 16.92
CA LEU A 675 9.17 -7.85 18.11
C LEU A 675 10.01 -8.66 19.10
N ALA A 676 9.69 -9.93 19.31
CA ALA A 676 10.48 -10.80 20.18
C ALA A 676 11.91 -11.01 19.64
N PHE A 677 12.04 -11.19 18.32
CA PHE A 677 13.33 -11.29 17.66
C PHE A 677 14.12 -9.98 17.78
N LEU A 678 13.48 -8.83 17.57
CA LEU A 678 14.13 -7.52 17.66
C LEU A 678 14.53 -7.21 19.12
N ASP A 679 13.69 -7.50 20.09
CA ASP A 679 14.01 -7.35 21.51
C ASP A 679 15.24 -8.16 21.92
N TRP A 680 15.37 -9.37 21.40
CA TRP A 680 16.54 -10.21 21.60
C TRP A 680 17.78 -9.68 20.87
N ALA A 681 17.64 -9.20 19.63
CA ALA A 681 18.77 -8.85 18.76
C ALA A 681 19.33 -7.46 19.05
N VAL A 682 18.47 -6.46 19.26
CA VAL A 682 18.84 -5.04 19.45
C VAL A 682 18.36 -4.45 20.78
N GLY A 683 17.62 -5.24 21.59
CA GLY A 683 17.02 -4.82 22.84
C GLY A 683 17.91 -4.97 24.06
N PRO A 684 17.36 -4.97 25.28
CA PRO A 684 15.93 -4.97 25.57
C PRO A 684 15.23 -3.65 25.23
N LEU A 685 13.96 -3.75 24.81
CA LEU A 685 13.12 -2.59 24.51
C LEU A 685 12.59 -1.87 25.75
N GLU A 686 12.67 -2.50 26.92
CA GLU A 686 12.02 -2.00 28.13
C GLU A 686 12.91 -1.05 28.92
N ARG A 687 12.46 0.21 29.04
CA ARG A 687 13.04 1.21 29.98
C ARG A 687 12.10 1.56 31.15
N ARG A 688 10.85 1.02 31.16
CA ARG A 688 9.89 1.08 32.28
C ARG A 688 9.22 -0.28 32.48
N PRO A 689 8.75 -0.59 33.72
CA PRO A 689 7.98 -1.82 33.98
C PRO A 689 6.75 -1.91 33.08
N LEU A 690 6.50 -3.08 32.48
CA LEU A 690 5.36 -3.34 31.56
C LEU A 690 3.98 -2.99 32.18
N ALA A 691 3.85 -2.97 33.48
CA ALA A 691 2.63 -2.58 34.20
C ALA A 691 2.23 -1.09 33.98
N GLU A 692 3.14 -0.24 33.50
CA GLU A 692 2.87 1.18 33.23
C GLU A 692 2.52 1.45 31.76
N VAL A 693 2.64 0.44 30.88
CA VAL A 693 2.38 0.57 29.42
C VAL A 693 0.91 0.26 29.08
N THR A 694 0.15 -0.28 30.03
CA THR A 694 -1.23 -0.74 29.83
C THR A 694 -2.32 0.23 30.28
N ASN A 695 -1.97 1.46 30.72
CA ASN A 695 -2.96 2.48 31.12
C ASN A 695 -3.10 3.60 30.09
#